data_c8cdfc94e12661e88c9d2dc87e472fc0
#
_entry.id   c8cdfc94e12661e88c9d2dc87e472fc0
#
_cell.length_a   1.000
_cell.length_b   1.000
_cell.length_c   1.000
_cell.angle_alpha   90.00
_cell.angle_beta   90.00
_cell.angle_gamma   90.00
#
_symmetry.space_group_name_H-M   'P 1'
#
loop_
_entity.id
_entity.type
_entity.pdbx_description
1 polymer ?
#
loop_
_entity_poly.entity_id
_entity_poly.type
_entity_poly.pdbx_seq_one_letter_code
_entity_poly.pdbx_strand_id
1 'polypeptide(L)'
;MRLDNILHEIDCAIDQYLWQNETLNKDIGYENGHLKDSRKYDEYEHRKEHIFTEYDASCHNLRRKLAEAVRVYRGPRNNPTYMPEAICVGTGNILYEGLNEKIPLLQRFPFSKAGFVPDIEEEILTYRMYCLLRSLPKGKCTFYIYDPAKYGRNVGPLAELWSCPEVFPSGKAYVRGELASLLKEVQGKVARINQYDLPSKGCEDWWEYNKKIEENKENSKKLLPYCVVVFFGLPQGADQNSIEEIRNLINVGPASGVYFMFSTNSQENDENHPSNTVAKSIEILKEKSENLDTLSILQQGDLRHLKLKQDNSLFERVLQGKKIRDYVSNYKKELETWRKYVVSLKEMLQDSNLFSGSAVNGVDIPLGTKENGELGTLHIGNEPVHVLIGGATGSGKSNLIHDIILNACWKYSPVELQFYLLDYKEGVEFNKYAMDGCILPQAALVANYADVGYGLTVLDHLTQIYRNRVDKFKKVGKTNYADFRKAYPDEYMPRIILIIDEFQRLYLETANSDKLKALMMNLSKLGRNAGIHMLFATQSLKSLSDFNEIKSQFIGRLVCKCSIEDSNSFLSYNNAAAAEIKIPQVVFNTQNGIPDYNEILSVPEVKDSYFAKIIRKLKSACSSRGIKVAEGKVFDGEKQPSFPGNGFAVNDKFYLGTQTDYDENKFTFSLEKGNTENVLVLGKNTTSLLKNFMQSALEIKKIDHVIYIGDPNALPGISFTDKFCNFDSFQDFSLMYPKEKPSDGAQDQPSLKDLEEERYLIIVNRESFPTFSRTQRTEGQDWKSWLDAFVNTLQKDNHLIVFYDSASSWQKIWREVGDGRNMFHHVIGYNIPPQDWNTLSQISDNVTRALVKQKRSEKRAIYAYEDQLIMFKPFKDSDGSE
;
A
#
# COMPACT_ATOMS: atom_id res chain seq x y z
N MET A 1 12.60 9.33 45.84
CA MET A 1 13.40 10.39 46.52
C MET A 1 14.43 10.84 45.51
N ARG A 2 14.51 12.15 45.21
CA ARG A 2 15.46 12.66 44.20
C ARG A 2 16.88 12.61 44.75
N LEU A 3 17.83 12.29 43.89
CA LEU A 3 19.27 12.22 44.30
C LEU A 3 19.72 13.54 44.94
N ASP A 4 19.24 14.67 44.41
CA ASP A 4 19.53 16.02 44.87
C ASP A 4 19.18 16.19 46.38
N ASN A 5 17.99 15.70 46.80
CA ASN A 5 17.56 15.81 48.19
C ASN A 5 18.47 14.99 49.12
N ILE A 6 18.97 13.84 48.65
CA ILE A 6 19.86 12.99 49.43
C ILE A 6 21.24 13.65 49.56
N LEU A 7 21.75 14.25 48.45
CA LEU A 7 23.01 14.98 48.46
C LEU A 7 22.94 16.19 49.40
N HIS A 8 21.81 16.90 49.42
CA HIS A 8 21.54 17.97 50.30
C HIS A 8 21.46 17.51 51.80
N GLU A 9 20.74 16.39 52.06
CA GLU A 9 20.70 15.77 53.39
C GLU A 9 22.13 15.38 53.90
N ILE A 10 23.01 14.88 53.00
CA ILE A 10 24.39 14.58 53.33
C ILE A 10 25.15 15.86 53.68
N ASP A 11 25.03 16.91 52.86
CA ASP A 11 25.69 18.18 53.07
C ASP A 11 25.27 18.84 54.40
N CYS A 12 23.95 18.79 54.72
CA CYS A 12 23.42 19.23 56.00
C CYS A 12 23.98 18.39 57.20
N ALA A 13 24.12 17.10 57.08
CA ALA A 13 24.69 16.25 58.11
C ALA A 13 26.16 16.59 58.39
N ILE A 14 26.90 16.92 57.35
CA ILE A 14 28.29 17.39 57.44
C ILE A 14 28.33 18.76 58.16
N ASP A 15 27.44 19.69 57.76
CA ASP A 15 27.35 21.00 58.35
C ASP A 15 27.05 20.90 59.86
N GLN A 16 26.11 20.03 60.22
CA GLN A 16 25.80 19.76 61.63
C GLN A 16 26.97 19.18 62.42
N TYR A 17 27.68 18.20 61.83
CA TYR A 17 28.85 17.61 62.49
C TYR A 17 29.99 18.64 62.73
N LEU A 18 30.26 19.48 61.73
CA LEU A 18 31.24 20.54 61.82
C LEU A 18 30.87 21.56 62.90
N TRP A 19 29.61 21.99 62.95
CA TRP A 19 29.07 22.90 63.88
C TRP A 19 29.17 22.35 65.35
N GLN A 20 28.79 21.08 65.52
CA GLN A 20 28.88 20.38 66.78
C GLN A 20 30.34 20.31 67.28
N ASN A 21 31.28 20.01 66.43
CA ASN A 21 32.70 19.98 66.79
C ASN A 21 33.24 21.35 67.09
N GLU A 22 32.90 22.39 66.35
CA GLU A 22 33.29 23.77 66.61
C GLU A 22 32.69 24.28 67.97
N THR A 23 31.45 23.91 68.18
CA THR A 23 30.81 24.23 69.48
C THR A 23 31.52 23.53 70.67
N LEU A 24 31.82 22.22 70.49
CA LEU A 24 32.54 21.49 71.54
C LEU A 24 33.91 22.12 71.81
N ASN A 25 34.66 22.50 70.73
CA ASN A 25 35.96 23.10 70.87
C ASN A 25 35.89 24.43 71.60
N LYS A 26 34.87 25.24 71.37
CA LYS A 26 34.65 26.51 72.15
C LYS A 26 34.26 26.24 73.58
N ASP A 27 33.35 25.31 73.83
CA ASP A 27 32.87 25.01 75.18
C ASP A 27 33.96 24.47 76.11
N ILE A 28 34.81 23.62 75.58
CA ILE A 28 35.86 22.99 76.36
C ILE A 28 37.18 23.78 76.37
N GLY A 29 37.32 24.77 75.47
CA GLY A 29 38.49 25.62 75.33
C GLY A 29 39.64 24.91 74.56
N TYR A 30 39.27 24.17 73.42
CA TYR A 30 40.29 23.57 72.56
C TYR A 30 40.67 24.59 71.50
N GLU A 31 41.95 25.08 71.58
CA GLU A 31 42.43 26.07 70.59
C GLU A 31 43.85 25.69 70.13
N ASN A 32 44.12 25.91 68.84
CA ASN A 32 45.44 25.65 68.21
C ASN A 32 45.98 24.23 68.42
N GLY A 33 45.13 23.21 68.48
CA GLY A 33 45.57 21.82 68.70
C GLY A 33 45.72 21.39 70.15
N HIS A 34 45.40 22.25 71.17
CA HIS A 34 45.61 21.97 72.57
C HIS A 34 44.40 22.38 73.44
N LEU A 35 44.08 21.58 74.43
CA LEU A 35 43.10 21.97 75.42
C LEU A 35 43.76 22.96 76.45
N LYS A 36 43.04 24.05 76.77
CA LYS A 36 43.43 25.02 77.76
C LYS A 36 43.49 24.42 79.17
N ASP A 37 42.63 23.45 79.49
CA ASP A 37 42.61 22.68 80.72
C ASP A 37 42.76 21.20 80.44
N SER A 38 43.97 20.65 80.77
CA SER A 38 44.24 19.20 80.52
C SER A 38 43.38 18.25 81.37
N ARG A 39 42.68 18.69 82.36
CA ARG A 39 41.78 17.91 83.22
C ARG A 39 40.41 17.62 82.52
N LYS A 40 40.15 18.33 81.45
CA LYS A 40 38.97 18.13 80.62
C LYS A 40 39.17 17.23 79.42
N TYR A 41 40.35 16.60 79.39
CA TYR A 41 40.68 15.76 78.19
C TYR A 41 39.74 14.61 78.06
N ASP A 42 39.38 13.88 79.10
CA ASP A 42 38.46 12.75 79.04
C ASP A 42 37.02 13.18 78.68
N GLU A 43 36.57 14.34 79.14
CA GLU A 43 35.29 14.91 78.82
C GLU A 43 35.24 15.33 77.32
N TYR A 44 36.33 15.88 76.79
CA TYR A 44 36.44 16.26 75.43
C TYR A 44 36.43 15.06 74.50
N GLU A 45 37.22 14.03 74.74
CA GLU A 45 37.28 12.81 73.95
C GLU A 45 35.92 12.08 74.00
N HIS A 46 35.28 11.96 75.14
CA HIS A 46 34.00 11.32 75.28
C HIS A 46 32.86 12.07 74.47
N ARG A 47 32.80 13.38 74.58
CA ARG A 47 31.84 14.19 73.80
C ARG A 47 32.17 14.21 72.35
N LYS A 48 33.39 14.20 71.94
CA LYS A 48 33.85 14.10 70.56
C LYS A 48 33.52 12.75 69.98
N GLU A 49 33.71 11.68 70.69
CA GLU A 49 33.32 10.32 70.28
C GLU A 49 31.81 10.18 70.13
N HIS A 50 31.04 10.83 71.03
CA HIS A 50 29.57 10.87 70.90
C HIS A 50 29.11 11.60 69.63
N ILE A 51 29.64 12.78 69.35
CA ILE A 51 29.37 13.56 68.14
C ILE A 51 29.72 12.76 66.87
N PHE A 52 30.88 12.09 66.92
CA PHE A 52 31.29 11.24 65.77
C PHE A 52 30.38 10.04 65.61
N THR A 53 29.94 9.41 66.69
CA THR A 53 29.01 8.27 66.66
C THR A 53 27.65 8.66 66.10
N GLU A 54 27.09 9.83 66.46
CA GLU A 54 25.86 10.37 65.88
C GLU A 54 25.99 10.67 64.37
N TYR A 55 27.13 11.26 63.99
CA TYR A 55 27.46 11.53 62.61
C TYR A 55 27.60 10.27 61.83
N ASP A 56 28.33 9.24 62.30
CA ASP A 56 28.51 7.98 61.59
C ASP A 56 27.18 7.22 61.40
N ALA A 57 26.30 7.25 62.44
CA ALA A 57 24.95 6.68 62.33
C ALA A 57 24.11 7.39 61.25
N SER A 58 24.20 8.73 61.19
CA SER A 58 23.57 9.53 60.15
C SER A 58 24.08 9.22 58.77
N CYS A 59 25.41 9.10 58.62
CA CYS A 59 26.08 8.71 57.40
C CYS A 59 25.70 7.29 56.95
N HIS A 60 25.56 6.35 57.87
CA HIS A 60 25.12 4.99 57.56
C HIS A 60 23.72 4.97 56.94
N ASN A 61 22.79 5.71 57.52
CA ASN A 61 21.42 5.84 56.99
C ASN A 61 21.40 6.52 55.59
N LEU A 62 22.18 7.59 55.43
CA LEU A 62 22.33 8.33 54.19
C LEU A 62 23.00 7.50 53.10
N ARG A 63 24.01 6.67 53.42
CA ARG A 63 24.60 5.68 52.48
C ARG A 63 23.54 4.71 51.94
N ARG A 64 22.67 4.20 52.82
CA ARG A 64 21.57 3.30 52.37
C ARG A 64 20.63 4.01 51.42
N LYS A 65 20.14 5.22 51.77
CA LYS A 65 19.31 6.04 50.91
C LYS A 65 20.00 6.35 49.57
N LEU A 66 21.26 6.70 49.60
CA LEU A 66 22.09 6.99 48.44
C LEU A 66 22.22 5.74 47.54
N ALA A 67 22.52 4.56 48.15
CA ALA A 67 22.60 3.31 47.41
C ALA A 67 21.29 2.94 46.72
N GLU A 68 20.15 3.16 47.36
CA GLU A 68 18.85 2.98 46.76
C GLU A 68 18.60 3.94 45.60
N ALA A 69 18.89 5.26 45.79
CA ALA A 69 18.72 6.24 44.72
C ALA A 69 19.70 5.99 43.55
N VAL A 70 20.97 5.69 43.82
CA VAL A 70 21.98 5.35 42.81
C VAL A 70 21.59 4.11 42.02
N ARG A 71 20.87 3.15 42.66
CA ARG A 71 20.37 1.95 41.99
C ARG A 71 19.38 2.28 40.88
N VAL A 72 18.56 3.29 41.08
CA VAL A 72 17.63 3.81 40.05
C VAL A 72 18.40 4.44 38.89
N TYR A 73 19.50 5.15 39.14
CA TYR A 73 20.28 5.89 38.13
C TYR A 73 21.48 5.12 37.57
N ARG A 74 21.90 3.98 38.15
CA ARG A 74 22.93 3.11 37.55
C ARG A 74 22.58 2.59 36.14
N GLY A 75 21.50 3.17 35.58
CA GLY A 75 20.96 2.95 34.27
C GLY A 75 20.18 1.64 34.16
N PRO A 76 19.01 1.66 33.59
CA PRO A 76 18.41 0.40 33.22
C PRO A 76 19.39 -0.35 32.32
N ARG A 77 19.48 -1.65 32.46
CA ARG A 77 20.20 -2.49 31.50
C ARG A 77 19.69 -2.33 30.08
N ASN A 78 18.50 -1.71 29.96
CA ASN A 78 17.82 -1.38 28.71
C ASN A 78 17.49 0.12 28.70
N ASN A 79 17.49 0.74 27.53
CA ASN A 79 17.07 2.10 27.29
C ASN A 79 15.66 2.37 27.89
N PRO A 80 15.39 3.54 28.43
CA PRO A 80 14.07 3.88 28.95
C PRO A 80 13.01 3.90 27.83
N THR A 81 11.75 3.76 28.21
CA THR A 81 10.62 3.82 27.27
C THR A 81 10.28 5.25 26.88
N TYR A 82 10.44 6.21 27.81
CA TYR A 82 10.15 7.64 27.62
C TYR A 82 11.36 8.50 27.88
N MET A 83 11.28 9.79 27.53
CA MET A 83 12.38 10.74 27.73
C MET A 83 12.66 10.97 29.22
N PRO A 84 13.91 10.79 29.69
CA PRO A 84 14.25 11.00 31.10
C PRO A 84 14.33 12.50 31.44
N GLU A 85 14.19 12.85 32.71
CA GLU A 85 14.39 14.22 33.21
C GLU A 85 15.86 14.54 33.49
N ALA A 86 16.72 13.52 33.52
CA ALA A 86 18.16 13.68 33.76
C ALA A 86 18.95 12.57 33.06
N ILE A 87 20.14 12.89 32.62
CA ILE A 87 21.05 11.98 31.93
C ILE A 87 22.28 11.74 32.81
N CYS A 88 22.71 10.49 32.95
CA CYS A 88 23.93 10.12 33.61
C CYS A 88 25.13 10.40 32.68
N VAL A 89 25.91 11.42 33.01
CA VAL A 89 27.04 11.91 32.21
C VAL A 89 28.41 11.42 32.71
N GLY A 90 28.43 10.65 33.80
CA GLY A 90 29.66 10.11 34.34
C GLY A 90 29.47 9.58 35.77
N THR A 91 30.57 9.38 36.46
CA THR A 91 30.59 9.05 37.91
C THR A 91 31.53 10.00 38.62
N GLY A 92 31.13 10.42 39.80
CA GLY A 92 31.95 11.18 40.69
C GLY A 92 32.16 10.45 42.04
N ASN A 93 33.14 10.85 42.80
CA ASN A 93 33.37 10.35 44.13
C ASN A 93 33.02 11.46 45.15
N ILE A 94 32.25 11.11 46.17
CA ILE A 94 32.06 11.96 47.36
C ILE A 94 33.29 11.69 48.25
N LEU A 95 34.11 12.71 48.48
CA LEU A 95 35.29 12.62 49.32
C LEU A 95 35.04 13.47 50.55
N TYR A 96 34.69 12.87 51.66
CA TYR A 96 34.60 13.50 52.97
C TYR A 96 34.91 12.47 54.05
N GLU A 97 35.37 12.91 55.24
CA GLU A 97 35.66 12.02 56.35
C GLU A 97 34.53 11.04 56.63
N GLY A 98 34.83 9.75 56.55
CA GLY A 98 33.83 8.67 56.68
C GLY A 98 32.95 8.39 55.47
N LEU A 99 32.97 9.23 54.40
CA LEU A 99 32.19 9.04 53.15
C LEU A 99 33.12 8.99 51.95
N ASN A 100 33.25 7.80 51.36
CA ASN A 100 33.94 7.58 50.09
C ASN A 100 33.04 6.76 49.15
N GLU A 101 32.05 7.43 48.59
CA GLU A 101 31.01 6.78 47.79
C GLU A 101 31.07 7.23 46.34
N LYS A 102 30.91 6.26 45.45
CA LYS A 102 30.84 6.51 44.01
C LYS A 102 29.39 6.74 43.58
N ILE A 103 29.11 7.92 43.06
CA ILE A 103 27.78 8.34 42.65
C ILE A 103 27.70 8.63 41.13
N PRO A 104 26.55 8.43 40.46
CA PRO A 104 26.34 8.90 39.12
C PRO A 104 26.26 10.42 39.09
N LEU A 105 26.91 11.03 38.11
CA LEU A 105 26.81 12.44 37.82
C LEU A 105 25.64 12.66 36.86
N LEU A 106 24.61 13.37 37.33
CA LEU A 106 23.38 13.60 36.58
C LEU A 106 23.36 15.03 36.06
N GLN A 107 23.04 15.19 34.82
CA GLN A 107 22.76 16.47 34.18
C GLN A 107 21.28 16.53 33.80
N ARG A 108 20.63 17.65 34.12
CA ARG A 108 19.21 17.88 33.81
C ARG A 108 18.98 17.80 32.29
N PHE A 109 17.89 17.17 31.91
CA PHE A 109 17.54 16.97 30.49
C PHE A 109 16.10 17.48 30.24
N PRO A 110 15.79 18.13 29.10
CA PRO A 110 16.70 18.44 27.99
C PRO A 110 17.71 19.54 28.32
N PHE A 111 18.83 19.58 27.58
CA PHE A 111 19.87 20.60 27.80
C PHE A 111 19.38 21.94 27.27
N SER A 112 19.59 23.00 28.09
CA SER A 112 19.16 24.37 27.76
C SER A 112 20.22 25.18 27.01
N LYS A 113 21.50 24.80 27.15
CA LYS A 113 22.66 25.50 26.54
C LYS A 113 23.48 24.52 25.72
N ALA A 114 24.08 24.97 24.63
CA ALA A 114 25.04 24.19 23.86
C ALA A 114 26.22 23.79 24.77
N GLY A 115 26.88 22.65 24.45
CA GLY A 115 28.03 22.17 25.18
C GLY A 115 29.33 22.45 24.42
N PHE A 116 30.40 22.86 25.10
CA PHE A 116 31.70 22.96 24.47
C PHE A 116 32.80 22.27 25.26
N VAL A 117 33.89 21.91 24.59
CA VAL A 117 35.08 21.29 25.17
C VAL A 117 36.32 22.00 24.62
N PRO A 118 37.37 22.28 25.44
CA PRO A 118 38.63 22.77 24.93
C PRO A 118 39.37 21.75 24.07
N ASP A 119 40.30 22.21 23.24
CA ASP A 119 40.98 21.48 22.15
C ASP A 119 41.58 20.11 22.48
N ILE A 120 41.93 19.87 23.74
CA ILE A 120 42.71 18.67 24.13
C ILE A 120 41.81 17.49 24.49
N GLU A 121 40.47 17.70 24.59
CA GLU A 121 39.55 16.70 25.17
C GLU A 121 38.36 16.37 24.28
N GLU A 122 38.60 16.34 22.96
CA GLU A 122 37.56 15.96 21.93
C GLU A 122 36.86 14.62 22.26
N GLU A 123 37.53 13.71 22.95
CA GLU A 123 36.98 12.41 23.36
C GLU A 123 35.77 12.55 24.30
N ILE A 124 35.66 13.66 25.02
CA ILE A 124 34.52 13.98 25.88
C ILE A 124 33.24 14.07 25.04
N LEU A 125 33.28 14.65 23.84
CA LEU A 125 32.13 14.75 22.96
C LEU A 125 31.60 13.33 22.58
N THR A 126 32.50 12.44 22.19
CA THR A 126 32.17 11.05 21.88
C THR A 126 31.63 10.28 23.09
N TYR A 127 32.22 10.52 24.26
CA TYR A 127 31.71 9.96 25.50
C TYR A 127 30.31 10.47 25.86
N ARG A 128 30.03 11.76 25.65
CA ARG A 128 28.70 12.35 25.83
C ARG A 128 27.66 11.75 24.86
N MET A 129 28.05 11.54 23.60
CA MET A 129 27.19 10.81 22.63
C MET A 129 26.82 9.41 23.16
N TYR A 130 27.81 8.68 23.70
CA TYR A 130 27.57 7.37 24.30
C TYR A 130 26.63 7.44 25.51
N CYS A 131 26.78 8.43 26.40
CA CYS A 131 25.88 8.65 27.53
C CYS A 131 24.45 8.94 27.09
N LEU A 132 24.28 9.76 26.06
CA LEU A 132 22.98 10.06 25.45
C LEU A 132 22.32 8.80 24.85
N LEU A 133 23.06 8.01 24.08
CA LEU A 133 22.56 6.75 23.54
C LEU A 133 22.07 5.79 24.63
N ARG A 134 22.74 5.74 25.76
CA ARG A 134 22.34 4.87 26.88
C ARG A 134 21.14 5.39 27.66
N SER A 135 21.01 6.69 27.75
CA SER A 135 20.02 7.35 28.63
C SER A 135 18.70 7.65 27.93
N LEU A 136 18.67 7.73 26.59
CA LEU A 136 17.48 8.05 25.82
C LEU A 136 16.79 6.79 25.30
N PRO A 137 15.49 6.85 24.99
CA PRO A 137 14.76 5.77 24.38
C PRO A 137 15.43 5.31 23.08
N LYS A 138 15.35 4.02 22.81
CA LYS A 138 16.00 3.41 21.65
C LYS A 138 15.54 4.02 20.34
N GLY A 139 16.50 4.42 19.49
CA GLY A 139 16.23 5.07 18.21
C GLY A 139 15.73 6.52 18.33
N LYS A 140 15.80 7.12 19.53
CA LYS A 140 15.34 8.49 19.81
C LYS A 140 16.46 9.47 20.11
N CYS A 141 17.69 9.12 19.73
CA CYS A 141 18.87 10.00 19.77
C CYS A 141 19.54 9.96 18.40
N THR A 142 19.58 11.08 17.70
CA THR A 142 20.21 11.20 16.38
C THR A 142 21.40 12.13 16.44
N PHE A 143 22.46 11.81 15.68
CA PHE A 143 23.68 12.59 15.61
C PHE A 143 24.01 13.04 14.20
N TYR A 144 24.38 14.32 14.08
CA TYR A 144 24.98 14.91 12.90
C TYR A 144 26.40 15.31 13.23
N ILE A 145 27.38 14.84 12.48
CA ILE A 145 28.79 14.96 12.81
C ILE A 145 29.51 15.80 11.77
N TYR A 146 30.17 16.87 12.21
CA TYR A 146 31.16 17.61 11.43
C TYR A 146 32.56 17.36 11.98
N ASP A 147 33.42 16.72 11.19
CA ASP A 147 34.79 16.36 11.57
C ASP A 147 35.75 16.66 10.41
N PRO A 148 36.11 17.93 10.21
CA PRO A 148 36.93 18.40 9.07
C PRO A 148 38.37 17.93 9.08
N ALA A 149 38.95 17.61 10.26
CA ALA A 149 40.34 17.23 10.42
C ALA A 149 40.58 15.72 10.40
N LYS A 150 39.70 14.96 11.07
CA LYS A 150 39.91 13.51 11.30
C LYS A 150 38.90 12.63 10.53
N TYR A 151 38.08 13.24 9.67
CA TYR A 151 37.19 12.51 8.76
C TYR A 151 36.29 11.46 9.46
N GLY A 152 35.73 11.79 10.63
CA GLY A 152 34.87 10.90 11.41
C GLY A 152 35.63 9.95 12.36
N ARG A 153 36.94 9.99 12.43
CA ARG A 153 37.72 9.14 13.35
C ARG A 153 37.40 9.39 14.82
N ASN A 154 37.02 10.61 15.17
CA ASN A 154 36.63 10.96 16.53
C ASN A 154 35.45 10.14 17.03
N VAL A 155 34.55 9.69 16.12
CA VAL A 155 33.36 8.89 16.42
C VAL A 155 33.63 7.38 16.24
N GLY A 156 34.87 6.97 16.05
CA GLY A 156 35.30 5.57 15.83
C GLY A 156 34.67 4.55 16.77
N PRO A 157 34.59 4.79 18.10
CA PRO A 157 33.94 3.87 19.04
C PRO A 157 32.44 3.59 18.74
N LEU A 158 31.76 4.47 18.01
CA LEU A 158 30.34 4.35 17.60
C LEU A 158 30.16 3.98 16.11
N ALA A 159 31.26 3.68 15.41
CA ALA A 159 31.27 3.52 13.95
C ALA A 159 30.32 2.43 13.41
N GLU A 160 30.07 1.36 14.16
CA GLU A 160 29.12 0.32 13.77
C GLU A 160 27.68 0.84 13.58
N LEU A 161 27.35 2.00 14.15
CA LEU A 161 26.04 2.63 14.06
C LEU A 161 25.88 3.54 12.84
N TRP A 162 26.93 3.77 12.01
CA TRP A 162 26.80 4.55 10.77
C TRP A 162 25.73 4.00 9.82
N SER A 163 25.51 2.69 9.84
CA SER A 163 24.46 2.02 9.07
C SER A 163 23.06 2.14 9.68
N CYS A 164 22.91 2.90 10.78
CA CYS A 164 21.66 3.07 11.50
C CYS A 164 21.14 4.50 11.32
N PRO A 165 20.20 4.76 10.38
CA PRO A 165 19.68 6.11 10.11
C PRO A 165 19.00 6.76 11.31
N GLU A 166 18.48 5.97 12.27
CA GLU A 166 17.89 6.50 13.50
C GLU A 166 18.94 7.11 14.43
N VAL A 167 20.23 6.74 14.26
CA VAL A 167 21.35 7.25 15.04
C VAL A 167 22.16 8.24 14.22
N PHE A 168 22.49 7.91 12.99
CA PHE A 168 23.25 8.74 12.05
C PHE A 168 22.46 8.87 10.74
N PRO A 169 21.56 9.86 10.62
CA PRO A 169 20.70 10.00 9.44
C PRO A 169 21.46 10.13 8.12
N SER A 170 22.57 10.89 8.13
CA SER A 170 23.43 11.07 6.96
C SER A 170 24.32 9.86 6.65
N GLY A 171 24.46 8.91 7.58
CA GLY A 171 25.32 7.72 7.43
C GLY A 171 26.82 8.02 7.29
N LYS A 172 27.24 9.28 7.47
CA LYS A 172 28.61 9.75 7.34
C LYS A 172 28.92 10.93 8.27
N ALA A 173 30.19 11.24 8.47
CA ALA A 173 30.62 12.54 8.98
C ALA A 173 30.74 13.54 7.83
N TYR A 174 30.32 14.77 8.05
CA TYR A 174 30.55 15.88 7.14
C TYR A 174 31.96 16.38 7.30
N VAL A 175 32.63 16.68 6.22
CA VAL A 175 34.01 17.09 6.15
C VAL A 175 34.15 18.54 5.67
N ARG A 176 35.38 19.03 5.56
CA ARG A 176 35.66 20.38 5.08
C ARG A 176 34.99 20.65 3.73
N GLY A 177 34.23 21.75 3.64
CA GLY A 177 33.42 22.11 2.46
C GLY A 177 31.98 21.57 2.47
N GLU A 178 31.61 20.69 3.39
CA GLU A 178 30.26 20.15 3.51
C GLU A 178 29.43 20.78 4.66
N LEU A 179 29.98 21.75 5.38
CA LEU A 179 29.34 22.40 6.53
C LEU A 179 27.98 23.01 6.19
N ALA A 180 27.88 23.73 5.07
CA ALA A 180 26.62 24.33 4.63
C ALA A 180 25.54 23.28 4.34
N SER A 181 25.92 22.11 3.82
CA SER A 181 24.98 20.99 3.58
C SER A 181 24.44 20.43 4.89
N LEU A 182 25.29 20.26 5.90
CA LEU A 182 24.88 19.83 7.24
C LEU A 182 23.93 20.85 7.87
N LEU A 183 24.28 22.14 7.84
CA LEU A 183 23.43 23.20 8.43
C LEU A 183 22.05 23.25 7.77
N LYS A 184 22.00 23.15 6.43
CA LYS A 184 20.74 23.09 5.70
C LYS A 184 19.87 21.89 6.10
N GLU A 185 20.47 20.71 6.31
CA GLU A 185 19.73 19.52 6.76
C GLU A 185 19.16 19.71 8.17
N VAL A 186 19.94 20.28 9.07
CA VAL A 186 19.52 20.59 10.45
C VAL A 186 18.40 21.64 10.44
N GLN A 187 18.52 22.70 9.64
CA GLN A 187 17.46 23.70 9.47
C GLN A 187 16.16 23.10 8.97
N GLY A 188 16.22 22.22 7.95
CA GLY A 188 15.08 21.51 7.45
C GLY A 188 14.36 20.70 8.55
N LYS A 189 15.15 20.06 9.42
CA LYS A 189 14.61 19.32 10.56
C LYS A 189 13.92 20.22 11.58
N VAL A 190 14.54 21.33 11.96
CA VAL A 190 13.97 22.34 12.87
C VAL A 190 12.66 22.89 12.27
N ALA A 191 12.69 23.27 11.00
CA ALA A 191 11.51 23.80 10.31
C ALA A 191 10.35 22.78 10.29
N ARG A 192 10.63 21.51 10.00
CA ARG A 192 9.63 20.43 10.01
C ARG A 192 8.99 20.27 11.37
N ILE A 193 9.80 20.19 12.43
CA ILE A 193 9.28 20.02 13.80
C ILE A 193 8.37 21.20 14.17
N ASN A 194 8.81 22.43 13.93
CA ASN A 194 8.08 23.62 14.31
C ASN A 194 6.81 23.86 13.46
N GLN A 195 6.83 23.51 12.18
CA GLN A 195 5.71 23.78 11.27
C GLN A 195 4.68 22.65 11.24
N TYR A 196 5.08 21.40 11.50
CA TYR A 196 4.20 20.23 11.33
C TYR A 196 4.04 19.40 12.61
N ASP A 197 5.17 18.99 13.24
CA ASP A 197 5.07 18.03 14.34
C ASP A 197 4.46 18.66 15.59
N LEU A 198 4.97 19.79 16.05
CA LEU A 198 4.47 20.49 17.24
C LEU A 198 3.01 20.97 17.11
N PRO A 199 2.62 21.63 15.99
CA PRO A 199 1.24 22.05 15.77
C PRO A 199 0.25 20.90 15.70
N SER A 200 0.66 19.72 15.20
CA SER A 200 -0.19 18.54 15.11
C SER A 200 -0.77 18.09 16.45
N LYS A 201 -0.09 18.43 17.56
CA LYS A 201 -0.49 18.11 18.91
C LYS A 201 -0.78 19.37 19.78
N GLY A 202 -0.72 20.56 19.18
CA GLY A 202 -0.92 21.83 19.90
C GLY A 202 0.13 22.03 20.99
N CYS A 203 1.40 21.77 20.69
CA CYS A 203 2.53 21.90 21.60
C CYS A 203 3.39 23.10 21.20
N GLU A 204 3.99 23.76 22.19
CA GLU A 204 4.88 24.90 21.98
C GLU A 204 6.33 24.46 21.75
N ASP A 205 6.74 23.34 22.37
CA ASP A 205 8.10 22.83 22.27
C ASP A 205 8.17 21.29 22.20
N TRP A 206 9.37 20.80 21.87
CA TRP A 206 9.71 19.39 21.76
C TRP A 206 9.48 18.60 23.06
N TRP A 207 9.75 19.21 24.22
CA TRP A 207 9.59 18.56 25.52
C TRP A 207 8.14 18.32 25.87
N GLU A 208 7.29 19.34 25.68
CA GLU A 208 5.86 19.25 25.86
C GLU A 208 5.24 18.17 24.95
N TYR A 209 5.68 18.12 23.69
CA TYR A 209 5.21 17.08 22.76
C TYR A 209 5.51 15.68 23.31
N ASN A 210 6.76 15.42 23.71
CA ASN A 210 7.16 14.11 24.23
C ASN A 210 6.48 13.78 25.57
N LYS A 211 6.26 14.77 26.44
CA LYS A 211 5.49 14.57 27.68
C LYS A 211 4.04 14.20 27.42
N LYS A 212 3.36 14.82 26.46
CA LYS A 212 2.00 14.43 26.04
C LYS A 212 1.92 12.99 25.55
N ILE A 213 2.96 12.51 24.83
CA ILE A 213 3.05 11.09 24.41
C ILE A 213 3.13 10.16 25.63
N GLU A 214 3.92 10.53 26.64
CA GLU A 214 4.07 9.77 27.89
C GLU A 214 2.78 9.75 28.71
N GLU A 215 2.16 10.90 28.94
CA GLU A 215 0.92 11.07 29.72
C GLU A 215 -0.25 10.30 29.13
N ASN A 216 -0.35 10.30 27.80
CA ASN A 216 -1.37 9.55 27.06
C ASN A 216 -1.03 8.06 26.92
N LYS A 217 0.08 7.58 27.48
CA LYS A 217 0.60 6.20 27.35
C LYS A 217 0.68 5.74 25.88
N GLU A 218 0.98 6.67 24.98
CA GLU A 218 1.16 6.35 23.58
C GLU A 218 2.44 5.55 23.35
N ASN A 219 2.54 4.87 22.19
CA ASN A 219 3.73 4.09 21.86
C ASN A 219 4.97 5.01 21.80
N SER A 220 6.04 4.60 22.48
CA SER A 220 7.33 5.33 22.51
C SER A 220 7.94 5.58 21.13
N LYS A 221 7.53 4.84 20.11
CA LYS A 221 7.90 5.12 18.71
C LYS A 221 7.41 6.48 18.23
N LYS A 222 6.35 7.03 18.82
CA LYS A 222 5.81 8.34 18.49
C LYS A 222 6.61 9.51 19.08
N LEU A 223 7.53 9.25 20.02
CA LEU A 223 8.41 10.29 20.56
C LEU A 223 9.22 10.93 19.44
N LEU A 224 9.30 12.25 19.45
CA LEU A 224 10.24 12.99 18.59
C LEU A 224 11.68 12.74 19.06
N PRO A 225 12.60 12.39 18.16
CA PRO A 225 13.98 12.13 18.54
C PRO A 225 14.70 13.40 19.00
N TYR A 226 15.61 13.25 19.96
CA TYR A 226 16.56 14.30 20.35
C TYR A 226 17.72 14.30 19.35
N CYS A 227 17.93 15.43 18.72
CA CYS A 227 18.92 15.61 17.68
C CYS A 227 20.16 16.32 18.26
N VAL A 228 21.33 15.75 18.07
CA VAL A 228 22.59 16.31 18.55
C VAL A 228 23.50 16.58 17.36
N VAL A 229 23.92 17.84 17.22
CA VAL A 229 24.87 18.27 16.19
C VAL A 229 26.24 18.44 16.86
N VAL A 230 27.24 17.70 16.40
CA VAL A 230 28.56 17.64 16.99
C VAL A 230 29.58 18.20 16.01
N PHE A 231 30.30 19.25 16.44
CA PHE A 231 31.39 19.85 15.66
C PHE A 231 32.71 19.56 16.36
N PHE A 232 33.61 18.90 15.64
CA PHE A 232 34.99 18.69 16.10
C PHE A 232 35.92 19.78 15.52
N GLY A 233 36.63 20.52 16.36
CA GLY A 233 37.67 21.45 15.99
C GLY A 233 37.23 22.76 15.33
N LEU A 234 36.11 23.38 15.78
CA LEU A 234 35.74 24.71 15.30
C LEU A 234 36.83 25.75 15.61
N PRO A 235 37.14 26.71 14.71
CA PRO A 235 36.41 27.08 13.49
C PRO A 235 36.89 26.40 12.21
N GLN A 236 37.66 25.33 12.29
CA GLN A 236 38.26 24.71 11.10
C GLN A 236 37.25 24.41 10.01
N GLY A 237 37.46 25.03 8.81
CA GLY A 237 36.58 24.86 7.66
C GLY A 237 35.25 25.60 7.73
N ALA A 238 35.04 26.49 8.72
CA ALA A 238 33.86 27.34 8.86
C ALA A 238 34.21 28.79 8.47
N ASP A 239 33.29 29.42 7.71
CA ASP A 239 33.31 30.84 7.42
C ASP A 239 32.44 31.62 8.42
N GLN A 240 32.47 32.95 8.33
CA GLN A 240 31.72 33.86 9.22
C GLN A 240 30.20 33.56 9.16
N ASN A 241 29.66 33.33 7.93
CA ASN A 241 28.24 33.07 7.75
C ASN A 241 27.83 31.76 8.40
N SER A 242 28.62 30.70 8.24
CA SER A 242 28.38 29.41 8.88
C SER A 242 28.38 29.51 10.43
N ILE A 243 29.29 30.30 11.02
CA ILE A 243 29.31 30.49 12.47
C ILE A 243 28.10 31.28 12.96
N GLU A 244 27.65 32.31 12.22
CA GLU A 244 26.40 33.02 12.53
C GLU A 244 25.17 32.13 12.42
N GLU A 245 25.14 31.25 11.44
CA GLU A 245 24.07 30.27 11.25
C GLU A 245 24.05 29.24 12.40
N ILE A 246 25.21 28.72 12.81
CA ILE A 246 25.34 27.84 14.00
C ILE A 246 24.81 28.58 15.23
N ARG A 247 25.20 29.87 15.44
CA ARG A 247 24.71 30.67 16.55
C ARG A 247 23.18 30.81 16.57
N ASN A 248 22.59 31.05 15.41
CA ASN A 248 21.14 31.15 15.28
C ASN A 248 20.46 29.81 15.62
N LEU A 249 20.98 28.70 15.10
CA LEU A 249 20.46 27.37 15.37
C LEU A 249 20.62 26.96 16.85
N ILE A 250 21.69 27.35 17.51
CA ILE A 250 21.87 27.15 18.97
C ILE A 250 20.78 27.86 19.78
N ASN A 251 20.32 29.03 19.34
CA ASN A 251 19.27 29.76 20.05
C ASN A 251 17.87 29.15 19.84
N VAL A 252 17.55 28.69 18.63
CA VAL A 252 16.20 28.18 18.28
C VAL A 252 16.06 26.65 18.40
N GLY A 253 17.17 25.94 18.30
CA GLY A 253 17.21 24.48 18.29
C GLY A 253 16.63 23.78 19.51
N PRO A 254 16.89 24.25 20.75
CA PRO A 254 16.42 23.58 21.95
C PRO A 254 14.90 23.40 22.01
N ALA A 255 14.11 24.40 21.55
CA ALA A 255 12.66 24.29 21.45
C ALA A 255 12.21 23.18 20.49
N SER A 256 13.04 22.83 19.50
CA SER A 256 12.80 21.74 18.53
C SER A 256 13.52 20.44 18.92
N GLY A 257 14.11 20.33 20.12
CA GLY A 257 14.87 19.16 20.52
C GLY A 257 16.22 18.99 19.80
N VAL A 258 16.79 20.09 19.31
CA VAL A 258 18.10 20.10 18.63
C VAL A 258 19.14 20.71 19.56
N TYR A 259 20.17 19.94 19.86
CA TYR A 259 21.26 20.30 20.78
C TYR A 259 22.59 20.31 20.06
N PHE A 260 23.48 21.23 20.45
CA PHE A 260 24.77 21.42 19.83
C PHE A 260 25.90 21.14 20.83
N MET A 261 26.91 20.39 20.37
CA MET A 261 28.17 20.19 21.09
C MET A 261 29.33 20.51 20.16
N PHE A 262 30.39 21.16 20.67
CA PHE A 262 31.54 21.48 19.83
C PHE A 262 32.87 21.46 20.62
N SER A 263 33.93 21.10 19.94
CA SER A 263 35.29 21.37 20.38
C SER A 263 35.88 22.51 19.59
N THR A 264 36.84 23.22 20.21
CA THR A 264 37.52 24.36 19.60
C THR A 264 38.99 24.04 19.34
N ASN A 265 39.58 24.57 18.24
CA ASN A 265 40.98 24.42 17.92
C ASN A 265 41.67 25.78 18.01
N SER A 266 42.55 25.95 19.02
CA SER A 266 43.29 27.19 19.30
C SER A 266 44.49 27.42 18.39
N GLN A 267 44.97 26.42 17.63
CA GLN A 267 46.16 26.53 16.80
C GLN A 267 45.99 27.34 15.50
N GLU A 268 44.78 27.70 15.09
CA GLU A 268 44.51 28.52 13.89
C GLU A 268 44.40 30.05 14.20
N ASN A 269 44.71 30.49 15.40
CA ASN A 269 44.71 31.90 15.76
C ASN A 269 46.03 32.59 15.34
N ASP A 270 46.21 32.77 14.01
CA ASP A 270 47.23 33.66 13.49
C ASP A 270 46.69 35.10 13.56
N GLU A 271 47.29 35.94 14.42
CA GLU A 271 46.83 37.30 14.79
C GLU A 271 46.70 38.27 13.62
N ASN A 272 47.20 37.91 12.42
CA ASN A 272 47.29 38.76 11.22
C ASN A 272 46.32 38.36 10.08
N HIS A 273 45.44 37.39 10.25
CA HIS A 273 44.46 36.97 9.19
C HIS A 273 43.07 37.61 9.40
N PRO A 274 42.26 37.79 8.30
CA PRO A 274 40.86 38.25 8.42
C PRO A 274 39.94 37.36 9.30
N SER A 275 40.48 36.28 9.83
CA SER A 275 39.88 35.35 10.80
C SER A 275 39.62 35.94 12.19
N ASN A 276 40.01 37.20 12.49
CA ASN A 276 39.79 37.80 13.80
C ASN A 276 38.29 37.95 14.16
N THR A 277 37.42 38.06 13.16
CA THR A 277 35.96 38.07 13.31
C THR A 277 35.38 36.68 13.64
N VAL A 278 35.93 35.63 13.03
CA VAL A 278 35.50 34.23 13.29
C VAL A 278 35.91 33.81 14.70
N ALA A 279 37.15 34.16 15.13
CA ALA A 279 37.63 33.89 16.48
C ALA A 279 36.76 34.55 17.55
N LYS A 280 36.40 35.85 17.35
CA LYS A 280 35.46 36.56 18.25
C LYS A 280 34.08 35.90 18.31
N SER A 281 33.56 35.41 17.17
CA SER A 281 32.28 34.73 17.12
C SER A 281 32.30 33.37 17.85
N ILE A 282 33.47 32.68 17.84
CA ILE A 282 33.66 31.44 18.62
C ILE A 282 33.67 31.73 20.11
N GLU A 283 34.39 32.83 20.56
CA GLU A 283 34.35 33.21 21.97
C GLU A 283 32.94 33.55 22.45
N ILE A 284 32.13 34.24 21.65
CA ILE A 284 30.72 34.46 21.96
C ILE A 284 29.92 33.16 22.04
N LEU A 285 30.24 32.16 21.22
CA LEU A 285 29.60 30.86 21.33
C LEU A 285 29.98 30.14 22.62
N LYS A 286 31.25 30.20 23.04
CA LYS A 286 31.74 29.64 24.32
C LYS A 286 31.06 30.28 25.51
N GLU A 287 30.95 31.62 25.57
CA GLU A 287 30.31 32.36 26.65
C GLU A 287 28.83 31.96 26.84
N LYS A 288 28.16 31.62 25.75
CA LYS A 288 26.76 31.17 25.74
C LYS A 288 26.55 29.68 25.94
N SER A 289 27.64 28.91 25.96
CA SER A 289 27.63 27.46 26.04
C SER A 289 28.11 26.99 27.43
N GLU A 290 27.80 25.76 27.78
CA GLU A 290 28.23 25.10 28.99
C GLU A 290 29.53 24.33 28.75
N ASN A 291 30.56 24.53 29.59
CA ASN A 291 31.76 23.71 29.47
C ASN A 291 31.47 22.29 29.95
N LEU A 292 31.61 21.33 29.04
CA LEU A 292 31.31 19.91 29.31
C LEU A 292 32.38 19.22 30.16
N ASP A 293 33.55 19.84 30.33
CA ASP A 293 34.59 19.34 31.18
C ASP A 293 34.35 19.69 32.66
N THR A 294 33.74 20.86 32.93
CA THR A 294 33.25 21.22 34.24
C THR A 294 31.81 20.74 34.39
N LEU A 295 31.65 19.62 35.09
CA LEU A 295 30.32 19.08 35.35
C LEU A 295 29.48 20.03 36.21
N SER A 296 28.48 20.66 35.61
CA SER A 296 27.34 21.19 36.36
C SER A 296 26.48 20.03 36.85
N ILE A 297 26.70 19.58 38.03
CA ILE A 297 25.79 18.67 38.74
C ILE A 297 24.48 19.41 38.95
N LEU A 298 23.37 18.70 38.88
CA LEU A 298 22.09 19.21 39.35
C LEU A 298 22.26 19.93 40.68
N GLN A 299 22.25 21.27 40.67
CA GLN A 299 22.34 22.15 41.83
C GLN A 299 23.67 22.21 42.58
N GLN A 300 24.76 22.59 41.93
CA GLN A 300 25.99 22.96 42.65
C GLN A 300 25.83 24.20 43.54
N GLY A 301 24.76 24.99 43.42
CA GLY A 301 24.63 26.24 44.17
C GLY A 301 24.45 26.13 45.68
N ASP A 302 24.01 24.97 46.19
CA ASP A 302 23.62 24.79 47.59
C ASP A 302 24.44 23.81 48.41
N LEU A 303 25.41 23.12 47.78
CA LEU A 303 26.29 22.17 48.47
C LEU A 303 27.56 22.87 48.96
N ARG A 304 27.70 23.08 50.31
CA ARG A 304 28.79 23.84 50.92
C ARG A 304 30.04 22.98 51.16
N HIS A 305 29.84 21.68 51.45
CA HIS A 305 30.89 20.79 51.94
C HIS A 305 31.19 19.62 51.04
N LEU A 306 30.25 19.20 50.22
CA LEU A 306 30.43 18.09 49.30
C LEU A 306 31.27 18.51 48.10
N LYS A 307 32.51 18.03 48.03
CA LYS A 307 33.35 18.16 46.83
C LYS A 307 33.21 16.88 45.99
N LEU A 308 32.63 17.04 44.81
CA LEU A 308 32.54 15.97 43.84
C LEU A 308 33.74 16.03 42.91
N LYS A 309 34.52 14.98 42.88
CA LYS A 309 35.63 14.83 41.92
C LYS A 309 35.21 13.92 40.82
N GLN A 310 35.23 14.41 39.57
CA GLN A 310 35.00 13.62 38.41
C GLN A 310 36.08 12.59 38.20
N ASP A 311 35.70 11.36 37.85
CA ASP A 311 36.63 10.28 37.50
C ASP A 311 36.94 10.33 35.98
N ASN A 312 37.87 11.21 35.57
CA ASN A 312 38.27 11.40 34.18
C ASN A 312 38.90 10.13 33.57
N SER A 313 39.48 9.25 34.40
CA SER A 313 40.02 7.98 33.91
C SER A 313 38.92 7.02 33.36
N LEU A 314 37.67 7.33 33.60
CA LEU A 314 36.53 6.53 33.12
C LEU A 314 36.32 6.74 31.62
N PHE A 315 36.62 7.93 31.10
CA PHE A 315 36.36 8.23 29.66
C PHE A 315 37.26 7.38 28.78
N GLU A 316 38.55 7.36 29.02
CA GLU A 316 39.48 6.53 28.24
C GLU A 316 39.18 5.05 28.36
N ARG A 317 38.92 4.56 29.58
CA ARG A 317 38.57 3.15 29.81
C ARG A 317 37.28 2.74 29.16
N VAL A 318 36.28 3.62 29.05
CA VAL A 318 35.00 3.33 28.39
C VAL A 318 35.17 3.36 26.88
N LEU A 319 35.82 4.39 26.32
CA LEU A 319 35.95 4.56 24.88
C LEU A 319 36.88 3.53 24.22
N GLN A 320 37.95 3.10 24.92
CA GLN A 320 38.89 2.09 24.43
C GLN A 320 38.52 0.67 24.80
N GLY A 321 37.58 0.49 25.71
CA GLY A 321 37.24 -0.80 26.28
C GLY A 321 36.31 -1.66 25.44
N LYS A 322 36.36 -2.98 25.70
CA LYS A 322 35.43 -3.97 25.11
C LYS A 322 33.97 -3.61 25.40
N LYS A 323 33.68 -2.98 26.53
CA LYS A 323 32.32 -2.66 26.99
C LYS A 323 31.54 -1.73 26.03
N ILE A 324 32.19 -0.75 25.43
CA ILE A 324 31.52 0.15 24.47
C ILE A 324 31.20 -0.59 23.17
N ARG A 325 32.12 -1.41 22.68
CA ARG A 325 31.92 -2.21 21.46
C ARG A 325 30.78 -3.21 21.63
N ASP A 326 30.77 -3.93 22.76
CA ASP A 326 29.69 -4.86 23.06
C ASP A 326 28.32 -4.14 23.18
N TYR A 327 28.32 -2.95 23.79
CA TYR A 327 27.09 -2.13 23.87
C TYR A 327 26.62 -1.68 22.50
N VAL A 328 27.51 -1.15 21.66
CA VAL A 328 27.18 -0.66 20.32
C VAL A 328 26.66 -1.77 19.41
N SER A 329 27.33 -2.93 19.42
CA SER A 329 26.88 -4.13 18.69
C SER A 329 25.51 -4.61 19.16
N ASN A 330 25.26 -4.64 20.47
CA ASN A 330 23.95 -5.03 21.01
C ASN A 330 22.87 -4.00 20.68
N TYR A 331 23.17 -2.71 20.81
CA TYR A 331 22.27 -1.62 20.47
C TYR A 331 21.85 -1.68 19.00
N LYS A 332 22.80 -1.96 18.09
CA LYS A 332 22.53 -2.16 16.66
C LYS A 332 21.56 -3.33 16.41
N LYS A 333 21.82 -4.51 17.01
CA LYS A 333 20.92 -5.67 16.90
C LYS A 333 19.51 -5.37 17.44
N GLU A 334 19.46 -4.66 18.53
CA GLU A 334 18.18 -4.27 19.13
C GLU A 334 17.43 -3.23 18.29
N LEU A 335 18.14 -2.29 17.63
CA LEU A 335 17.54 -1.38 16.64
C LEU A 335 16.99 -2.12 15.43
N GLU A 336 17.72 -3.12 14.92
CA GLU A 336 17.24 -3.95 13.83
C GLU A 336 15.95 -4.71 14.20
N THR A 337 15.88 -5.19 15.43
CA THR A 337 14.65 -5.81 15.96
C THR A 337 13.53 -4.78 16.13
N TRP A 338 13.86 -3.59 16.62
CA TRP A 338 12.92 -2.48 16.79
C TRP A 338 12.36 -1.97 15.44
N ARG A 339 13.21 -1.91 14.38
CA ARG A 339 12.77 -1.60 13.01
C ARG A 339 11.81 -2.63 12.45
N LYS A 340 12.06 -3.92 12.72
CA LYS A 340 11.22 -5.04 12.27
C LYS A 340 9.85 -5.08 12.95
N TYR A 341 9.62 -4.27 13.97
CA TYR A 341 8.31 -4.20 14.58
C TYR A 341 7.33 -3.50 13.64
N VAL A 342 6.60 -4.30 12.91
CA VAL A 342 5.45 -3.89 12.13
C VAL A 342 4.21 -4.19 12.97
N VAL A 343 3.32 -3.20 13.12
CA VAL A 343 2.02 -3.44 13.76
C VAL A 343 1.36 -4.61 13.04
N SER A 344 0.99 -5.66 13.76
CA SER A 344 0.33 -6.80 13.14
C SER A 344 -1.09 -6.44 12.71
N LEU A 345 -1.60 -7.10 11.67
CA LEU A 345 -2.99 -6.93 11.23
C LEU A 345 -3.99 -7.16 12.39
N LYS A 346 -3.70 -8.12 13.29
CA LYS A 346 -4.52 -8.39 14.49
C LYS A 346 -4.58 -7.20 15.44
N GLU A 347 -3.48 -6.47 15.61
CA GLU A 347 -3.45 -5.26 16.45
C GLU A 347 -4.21 -4.09 15.80
N MET A 348 -4.30 -4.05 14.48
CA MET A 348 -5.09 -3.05 13.75
C MET A 348 -6.59 -3.35 13.78
N LEU A 349 -6.97 -4.63 13.73
CA LEU A 349 -8.36 -5.12 13.72
C LEU A 349 -8.90 -5.33 15.15
N GLN A 350 -8.91 -4.28 15.98
CA GLN A 350 -9.47 -4.34 17.32
C GLN A 350 -11.00 -4.32 17.29
N ASP A 351 -11.64 -5.06 18.19
CA ASP A 351 -13.12 -5.15 18.28
C ASP A 351 -13.79 -3.80 18.56
N SER A 352 -13.12 -2.90 19.27
CA SER A 352 -13.57 -1.51 19.49
C SER A 352 -13.74 -0.71 18.21
N ASN A 353 -13.00 -1.08 17.14
CA ASN A 353 -13.03 -0.39 15.85
C ASN A 353 -14.01 -1.05 14.85
N LEU A 354 -14.64 -2.17 15.22
CA LEU A 354 -15.51 -2.92 14.30
C LEU A 354 -16.78 -2.10 13.99
N PHE A 355 -16.93 -1.70 12.72
CA PHE A 355 -18.01 -0.88 12.20
C PHE A 355 -18.18 0.45 12.96
N SER A 356 -17.07 1.05 13.40
CA SER A 356 -17.05 2.34 14.12
C SER A 356 -16.97 3.54 13.17
N GLY A 357 -16.64 3.35 11.89
CA GLY A 357 -16.41 4.41 10.92
C GLY A 357 -17.66 4.87 10.21
N SER A 358 -17.74 6.18 9.93
CA SER A 358 -18.69 6.77 8.99
C SER A 358 -17.97 7.24 7.72
N ALA A 359 -18.45 6.81 6.54
CA ALA A 359 -17.88 7.15 5.26
C ALA A 359 -18.41 8.45 4.65
N VAL A 360 -19.16 9.25 5.41
CA VAL A 360 -19.79 10.49 4.92
C VAL A 360 -18.75 11.48 4.37
N ASN A 361 -17.68 11.75 5.11
CA ASN A 361 -16.65 12.70 4.69
C ASN A 361 -15.46 12.05 3.98
N GLY A 362 -15.34 10.72 4.03
CA GLY A 362 -14.26 9.94 3.46
C GLY A 362 -14.08 8.62 4.20
N VAL A 363 -13.10 7.86 3.76
CA VAL A 363 -12.74 6.55 4.33
C VAL A 363 -11.29 6.63 4.80
N ASP A 364 -11.05 6.42 6.10
CA ASP A 364 -9.72 6.40 6.73
C ASP A 364 -9.31 4.95 6.96
N ILE A 365 -8.31 4.50 6.25
CA ILE A 365 -7.85 3.10 6.24
C ILE A 365 -6.45 3.05 6.85
N PRO A 366 -6.26 2.43 8.03
CA PRO A 366 -4.93 2.16 8.55
C PRO A 366 -4.16 1.22 7.62
N LEU A 367 -2.90 1.55 7.31
CA LEU A 367 -2.06 0.76 6.38
C LEU A 367 -0.87 0.08 7.04
N GLY A 368 -0.33 0.65 8.11
CA GLY A 368 0.90 0.15 8.71
C GLY A 368 1.60 1.20 9.55
N THR A 369 2.85 0.94 9.90
CA THR A 369 3.62 1.79 10.81
C THR A 369 4.59 2.67 10.05
N LYS A 370 4.56 3.97 10.27
CA LYS A 370 5.57 4.94 9.80
C LYS A 370 6.89 4.70 10.54
N GLU A 371 7.98 5.25 10.02
CA GLU A 371 9.30 5.16 10.69
C GLU A 371 9.30 5.74 12.11
N ASN A 372 8.52 6.78 12.36
CA ASN A 372 8.35 7.37 13.69
C ASN A 372 7.43 6.57 14.63
N GLY A 373 6.91 5.43 14.19
CA GLY A 373 6.02 4.55 14.98
C GLY A 373 4.54 4.93 14.94
N GLU A 374 4.18 6.00 14.25
CA GLU A 374 2.77 6.34 14.02
C GLU A 374 2.11 5.39 13.03
N LEU A 375 0.81 5.23 13.17
CA LEU A 375 0.00 4.49 12.22
C LEU A 375 -0.24 5.34 10.96
N GLY A 376 0.30 4.91 9.83
CA GLY A 376 -0.01 5.52 8.55
C GLY A 376 -1.45 5.22 8.16
N THR A 377 -2.20 6.24 7.80
CA THR A 377 -3.62 6.11 7.44
C THR A 377 -3.84 6.67 6.05
N LEU A 378 -4.38 5.86 5.16
CA LEU A 378 -4.85 6.28 3.85
C LEU A 378 -6.23 6.92 4.01
N HIS A 379 -6.33 8.19 3.72
CA HIS A 379 -7.62 8.86 3.57
C HIS A 379 -8.07 8.78 2.10
N ILE A 380 -9.32 8.38 1.85
CA ILE A 380 -9.94 8.42 0.53
C ILE A 380 -11.23 9.21 0.64
N GLY A 381 -11.27 10.36 -0.02
CA GLY A 381 -12.41 11.26 0.11
C GLY A 381 -12.31 12.43 -0.86
N ASN A 382 -12.17 13.62 -0.31
CA ASN A 382 -11.97 14.80 -1.12
C ASN A 382 -10.53 14.93 -1.64
N GLU A 383 -9.54 14.58 -0.83
CA GLU A 383 -8.11 14.55 -1.20
C GLU A 383 -7.38 13.54 -0.31
N PRO A 384 -6.72 12.53 -0.88
CA PRO A 384 -6.80 12.10 -2.29
C PRO A 384 -8.16 11.47 -2.65
N VAL A 385 -8.55 11.66 -3.90
CA VAL A 385 -9.80 11.07 -4.44
C VAL A 385 -9.58 9.64 -4.90
N HIS A 386 -8.48 9.41 -5.63
CA HIS A 386 -8.10 8.13 -6.23
C HIS A 386 -6.65 7.78 -5.86
N VAL A 387 -6.33 6.50 -5.88
CA VAL A 387 -5.03 5.99 -5.48
C VAL A 387 -4.43 5.09 -6.56
N LEU A 388 -3.17 5.32 -6.89
CA LEU A 388 -2.39 4.47 -7.77
C LEU A 388 -1.45 3.60 -6.92
N ILE A 389 -1.49 2.29 -7.14
CA ILE A 389 -0.67 1.31 -6.43
C ILE A 389 0.35 0.71 -7.40
N GLY A 390 1.63 0.84 -7.07
CA GLY A 390 2.74 0.35 -7.89
C GLY A 390 3.63 -0.64 -7.15
N GLY A 391 4.32 -1.51 -7.91
CA GLY A 391 5.34 -2.38 -7.34
C GLY A 391 5.68 -3.58 -8.21
N ALA A 392 6.93 -4.01 -8.19
CA ALA A 392 7.40 -5.17 -8.93
C ALA A 392 6.74 -6.47 -8.44
N THR A 393 6.85 -7.53 -9.23
CA THR A 393 6.42 -8.88 -8.81
C THR A 393 7.12 -9.27 -7.50
N GLY A 394 6.37 -9.78 -6.52
CA GLY A 394 6.90 -10.18 -5.22
C GLY A 394 7.23 -9.02 -4.26
N SER A 395 6.93 -7.76 -4.62
CA SER A 395 7.18 -6.57 -3.78
C SER A 395 6.21 -6.39 -2.60
N GLY A 396 5.14 -7.18 -2.51
CA GLY A 396 4.09 -7.05 -1.50
C GLY A 396 2.86 -6.26 -1.95
N LYS A 397 2.70 -5.96 -3.25
CA LYS A 397 1.55 -5.23 -3.82
C LYS A 397 0.20 -5.87 -3.46
N SER A 398 0.04 -7.19 -3.68
CA SER A 398 -1.19 -7.92 -3.32
C SER A 398 -1.44 -7.90 -1.81
N ASN A 399 -0.39 -8.06 -0.99
CA ASN A 399 -0.50 -7.96 0.47
C ASN A 399 -1.03 -6.59 0.90
N LEU A 400 -0.52 -5.50 0.30
CA LEU A 400 -0.99 -4.14 0.55
C LEU A 400 -2.47 -3.95 0.16
N ILE A 401 -2.89 -4.48 -0.98
CA ILE A 401 -4.29 -4.43 -1.42
C ILE A 401 -5.20 -5.16 -0.42
N HIS A 402 -4.79 -6.34 0.03
CA HIS A 402 -5.54 -7.09 1.05
C HIS A 402 -5.59 -6.36 2.39
N ASP A 403 -4.50 -5.74 2.81
CA ASP A 403 -4.44 -4.92 4.02
C ASP A 403 -5.44 -3.76 3.93
N ILE A 404 -5.49 -3.03 2.81
CA ILE A 404 -6.46 -1.96 2.54
C ILE A 404 -7.90 -2.47 2.67
N ILE A 405 -8.24 -3.57 1.98
CA ILE A 405 -9.61 -4.10 1.97
C ILE A 405 -10.04 -4.55 3.36
N LEU A 406 -9.21 -5.34 4.06
CA LEU A 406 -9.58 -5.91 5.36
C LEU A 406 -9.72 -4.83 6.43
N ASN A 407 -8.80 -3.87 6.50
CA ASN A 407 -8.88 -2.75 7.45
C ASN A 407 -10.10 -1.85 7.18
N ALA A 408 -10.38 -1.55 5.91
CA ALA A 408 -11.56 -0.80 5.54
C ALA A 408 -12.86 -1.54 5.90
N CYS A 409 -12.97 -2.83 5.56
CA CYS A 409 -14.15 -3.64 5.87
C CYS A 409 -14.37 -3.83 7.38
N TRP A 410 -13.29 -3.85 8.16
CA TRP A 410 -13.39 -3.90 9.61
C TRP A 410 -13.97 -2.62 10.19
N LYS A 411 -13.47 -1.48 9.73
CA LYS A 411 -13.86 -0.16 10.25
C LYS A 411 -15.24 0.30 9.74
N TYR A 412 -15.58 -0.02 8.49
CA TYR A 412 -16.81 0.46 7.84
C TYR A 412 -17.79 -0.68 7.56
N SER A 413 -19.05 -0.50 7.93
CA SER A 413 -20.11 -1.46 7.64
C SER A 413 -20.51 -1.46 6.15
N PRO A 414 -21.25 -2.50 5.66
CA PRO A 414 -21.69 -2.57 4.26
C PRO A 414 -22.63 -1.43 3.83
N VAL A 415 -23.28 -0.75 4.77
CA VAL A 415 -24.13 0.41 4.49
C VAL A 415 -23.33 1.70 4.32
N GLU A 416 -22.08 1.71 4.81
CA GLU A 416 -21.15 2.84 4.69
C GLU A 416 -20.20 2.68 3.49
N LEU A 417 -19.73 1.46 3.20
CA LEU A 417 -18.68 1.20 2.22
C LEU A 417 -18.97 -0.06 1.40
N GLN A 418 -18.76 0.04 0.09
CA GLN A 418 -18.81 -1.10 -0.84
C GLN A 418 -17.57 -1.16 -1.72
N PHE A 419 -17.16 -2.40 -2.05
CA PHE A 419 -16.06 -2.69 -2.95
C PHE A 419 -16.54 -3.34 -4.25
N TYR A 420 -15.93 -2.94 -5.35
CA TYR A 420 -15.92 -3.63 -6.63
C TYR A 420 -14.50 -4.10 -6.88
N LEU A 421 -14.28 -5.41 -6.90
CA LEU A 421 -12.95 -6.04 -6.94
C LEU A 421 -12.78 -6.76 -8.29
N LEU A 422 -11.85 -6.28 -9.12
CA LEU A 422 -11.56 -6.85 -10.44
C LEU A 422 -10.11 -7.34 -10.48
N ASP A 423 -9.91 -8.63 -10.79
CA ASP A 423 -8.61 -9.28 -10.93
C ASP A 423 -8.40 -9.67 -12.40
N TYR A 424 -7.39 -9.05 -13.03
CA TYR A 424 -6.93 -9.38 -14.39
C TYR A 424 -5.70 -10.32 -14.41
N LYS A 425 -5.20 -10.70 -13.24
CA LYS A 425 -4.22 -11.74 -13.06
C LYS A 425 -4.97 -13.04 -12.80
N GLU A 426 -4.51 -14.15 -13.07
CA GLU A 426 -5.00 -15.53 -12.90
C GLU A 426 -6.17 -15.81 -11.89
N GLY A 427 -6.94 -14.80 -11.48
CA GLY A 427 -8.13 -14.89 -10.63
C GLY A 427 -7.89 -15.35 -9.17
N VAL A 428 -6.63 -15.42 -8.73
CA VAL A 428 -6.27 -16.01 -7.43
C VAL A 428 -6.46 -15.04 -6.29
N GLU A 429 -6.23 -13.74 -6.51
CA GLU A 429 -6.11 -12.79 -5.41
C GLU A 429 -7.46 -12.46 -4.77
N PHE A 430 -8.47 -12.11 -5.56
CA PHE A 430 -9.77 -11.72 -4.99
C PHE A 430 -10.74 -12.87 -4.74
N ASN A 431 -10.43 -14.07 -5.23
CA ASN A 431 -11.23 -15.27 -4.90
C ASN A 431 -11.36 -15.51 -3.40
N LYS A 432 -10.34 -15.09 -2.62
CA LYS A 432 -10.33 -15.16 -1.14
C LYS A 432 -11.51 -14.44 -0.48
N TYR A 433 -12.16 -13.50 -1.17
CA TYR A 433 -13.34 -12.76 -0.69
C TYR A 433 -14.68 -13.39 -1.04
N ALA A 434 -14.68 -14.49 -1.79
CA ALA A 434 -15.88 -15.20 -2.23
C ALA A 434 -15.75 -16.74 -2.11
N MET A 435 -15.00 -17.22 -1.11
CA MET A 435 -14.75 -18.65 -0.89
C MET A 435 -15.94 -19.35 -0.19
N ASP A 436 -16.16 -20.61 -0.51
CA ASP A 436 -17.13 -21.50 0.15
C ASP A 436 -18.57 -20.93 0.20
N GLY A 437 -18.99 -20.19 -0.83
CA GLY A 437 -20.30 -19.53 -0.85
C GLY A 437 -20.41 -18.35 0.13
N CYS A 438 -19.30 -17.92 0.71
CA CYS A 438 -19.23 -16.87 1.70
C CYS A 438 -18.59 -15.60 1.13
N ILE A 439 -19.40 -14.69 0.62
CA ILE A 439 -18.93 -13.40 0.06
C ILE A 439 -18.69 -12.41 1.19
N LEU A 440 -17.63 -11.58 1.06
CA LEU A 440 -17.35 -10.46 1.94
C LEU A 440 -18.56 -9.48 1.96
N PRO A 441 -19.09 -9.11 3.14
CA PRO A 441 -20.33 -8.30 3.22
C PRO A 441 -20.27 -6.95 2.48
N GLN A 442 -19.08 -6.34 2.40
CA GLN A 442 -18.87 -5.08 1.70
C GLN A 442 -18.58 -5.26 0.20
N ALA A 443 -18.42 -6.48 -0.31
CA ALA A 443 -18.17 -6.70 -1.73
C ALA A 443 -19.50 -6.68 -2.52
N ALA A 444 -19.70 -5.64 -3.32
CA ALA A 444 -20.79 -5.59 -4.30
C ALA A 444 -20.48 -6.46 -5.53
N LEU A 445 -19.19 -6.58 -5.86
CA LEU A 445 -18.68 -7.43 -6.93
C LEU A 445 -17.30 -8.01 -6.57
N VAL A 446 -17.15 -9.31 -6.81
CA VAL A 446 -15.87 -9.99 -6.89
C VAL A 446 -15.74 -10.61 -8.27
N ALA A 447 -14.88 -10.07 -9.12
CA ALA A 447 -14.66 -10.56 -10.48
C ALA A 447 -13.30 -11.23 -10.58
N ASN A 448 -13.31 -12.55 -10.68
CA ASN A 448 -12.15 -13.41 -10.86
C ASN A 448 -12.01 -13.74 -12.36
N TYR A 449 -10.76 -13.82 -12.85
CA TYR A 449 -10.50 -14.02 -14.27
C TYR A 449 -11.32 -13.04 -15.15
N ALA A 450 -11.40 -11.78 -14.70
CA ALA A 450 -12.13 -10.77 -15.45
C ALA A 450 -11.54 -10.63 -16.85
N ASP A 451 -12.39 -10.72 -17.86
CA ASP A 451 -11.94 -10.31 -19.17
C ASP A 451 -12.04 -8.79 -19.33
N VAL A 452 -11.39 -8.32 -20.36
CA VAL A 452 -11.28 -6.89 -20.62
C VAL A 452 -12.65 -6.28 -20.96
N GLY A 453 -13.49 -7.03 -21.65
CA GLY A 453 -14.87 -6.62 -21.97
C GLY A 453 -15.72 -6.45 -20.71
N TYR A 454 -15.60 -7.38 -19.77
CA TYR A 454 -16.32 -7.30 -18.50
C TYR A 454 -15.97 -6.04 -17.69
N GLY A 455 -14.69 -5.69 -17.61
CA GLY A 455 -14.26 -4.48 -16.90
C GLY A 455 -14.86 -3.20 -17.50
N LEU A 456 -15.01 -3.15 -18.81
CA LEU A 456 -15.68 -2.02 -19.48
C LEU A 456 -17.15 -1.91 -19.04
N THR A 457 -17.86 -3.03 -18.90
CA THR A 457 -19.28 -3.02 -18.46
C THR A 457 -19.41 -2.64 -16.99
N VAL A 458 -18.43 -3.01 -16.15
CA VAL A 458 -18.38 -2.56 -14.73
C VAL A 458 -18.20 -1.05 -14.64
N LEU A 459 -17.30 -0.46 -15.43
CA LEU A 459 -17.12 1.00 -15.47
C LEU A 459 -18.38 1.71 -16.00
N ASP A 460 -19.07 1.14 -16.96
CA ASP A 460 -20.34 1.66 -17.47
C ASP A 460 -21.44 1.60 -16.39
N HIS A 461 -21.54 0.48 -15.68
CA HIS A 461 -22.42 0.31 -14.52
C HIS A 461 -22.14 1.36 -13.42
N LEU A 462 -20.87 1.57 -13.05
CA LEU A 462 -20.51 2.60 -12.07
C LEU A 462 -20.82 4.03 -12.56
N THR A 463 -20.71 4.26 -13.86
CA THR A 463 -21.11 5.52 -14.48
C THR A 463 -22.64 5.71 -14.39
N GLN A 464 -23.42 4.66 -14.53
CA GLN A 464 -24.86 4.73 -14.32
C GLN A 464 -25.21 5.00 -12.85
N ILE A 465 -24.52 4.35 -11.90
CA ILE A 465 -24.68 4.67 -10.46
C ILE A 465 -24.37 6.15 -10.20
N TYR A 466 -23.28 6.68 -10.78
CA TYR A 466 -22.94 8.09 -10.69
C TYR A 466 -24.10 8.98 -11.15
N ARG A 467 -24.66 8.75 -12.35
CA ARG A 467 -25.78 9.53 -12.90
C ARG A 467 -27.01 9.47 -11.97
N ASN A 468 -27.38 8.28 -11.53
CA ASN A 468 -28.51 8.08 -10.64
C ASN A 468 -28.35 8.82 -9.29
N ARG A 469 -27.13 8.83 -8.73
CA ARG A 469 -26.83 9.57 -7.50
C ARG A 469 -26.93 11.08 -7.71
N VAL A 470 -26.35 11.61 -8.78
CA VAL A 470 -26.40 13.03 -9.11
C VAL A 470 -27.83 13.50 -9.31
N ASP A 471 -28.68 12.71 -9.98
CA ASP A 471 -30.10 13.02 -10.17
C ASP A 471 -30.88 12.98 -8.84
N LYS A 472 -30.56 12.06 -7.93
CA LYS A 472 -31.09 12.09 -6.56
C LYS A 472 -30.68 13.36 -5.83
N PHE A 473 -29.42 13.77 -5.90
CA PHE A 473 -28.91 14.99 -5.26
C PHE A 473 -29.66 16.23 -5.77
N LYS A 474 -29.80 16.36 -7.10
CA LYS A 474 -30.52 17.48 -7.73
C LYS A 474 -31.98 17.57 -7.24
N LYS A 475 -32.70 16.43 -7.17
CA LYS A 475 -34.11 16.38 -6.73
C LYS A 475 -34.32 16.95 -5.31
N VAL A 476 -33.30 16.86 -4.45
CA VAL A 476 -33.38 17.34 -3.05
C VAL A 476 -32.51 18.56 -2.79
N GLY A 477 -32.03 19.24 -3.84
CA GLY A 477 -31.22 20.46 -3.71
C GLY A 477 -29.85 20.25 -3.09
N LYS A 478 -29.25 19.06 -3.24
CA LYS A 478 -27.88 18.76 -2.79
C LYS A 478 -26.93 18.69 -3.99
N THR A 479 -25.64 18.94 -3.74
CA THR A 479 -24.63 19.02 -4.81
C THR A 479 -23.65 17.87 -4.77
N ASN A 480 -23.50 17.19 -3.63
CA ASN A 480 -22.50 16.15 -3.44
C ASN A 480 -22.95 15.08 -2.45
N TYR A 481 -22.18 13.98 -2.43
CA TYR A 481 -22.39 12.83 -1.58
C TYR A 481 -22.46 13.15 -0.08
N ALA A 482 -21.50 13.93 0.43
CA ALA A 482 -21.41 14.21 1.86
C ALA A 482 -22.61 15.01 2.36
N ASP A 483 -23.04 16.03 1.59
CA ASP A 483 -24.21 16.87 1.94
C ASP A 483 -25.51 16.08 1.86
N PHE A 484 -25.60 15.16 0.87
CA PHE A 484 -26.76 14.27 0.76
C PHE A 484 -26.81 13.30 1.96
N ARG A 485 -25.73 12.61 2.28
CA ARG A 485 -25.67 11.66 3.39
C ARG A 485 -25.89 12.29 4.76
N LYS A 486 -25.45 13.54 4.97
CA LYS A 486 -25.74 14.30 6.21
C LYS A 486 -27.24 14.63 6.34
N ALA A 487 -27.88 14.95 5.22
CA ALA A 487 -29.32 15.30 5.21
C ALA A 487 -30.24 14.07 5.28
N TYR A 488 -29.77 12.93 4.73
CA TYR A 488 -30.54 11.68 4.61
C TYR A 488 -29.68 10.49 5.13
N PRO A 489 -29.40 10.41 6.43
CA PRO A 489 -28.49 9.39 6.99
C PRO A 489 -29.02 7.96 6.84
N ASP A 490 -30.36 7.78 6.81
CA ASP A 490 -31.00 6.48 6.70
C ASP A 490 -31.12 5.97 5.24
N GLU A 491 -30.82 6.82 4.26
CA GLU A 491 -30.84 6.43 2.85
C GLU A 491 -29.65 5.54 2.53
N TYR A 492 -29.93 4.36 1.98
CA TYR A 492 -28.89 3.41 1.58
C TYR A 492 -28.08 3.97 0.40
N MET A 493 -26.91 4.46 0.70
CA MET A 493 -25.98 4.99 -0.30
C MET A 493 -24.54 4.83 0.22
N PRO A 494 -23.96 3.64 0.15
CA PRO A 494 -22.58 3.41 0.57
C PRO A 494 -21.59 4.16 -0.34
N ARG A 495 -20.44 4.56 0.20
CA ARG A 495 -19.30 4.99 -0.61
C ARG A 495 -18.76 3.79 -1.38
N ILE A 496 -18.34 3.98 -2.61
CA ILE A 496 -17.88 2.90 -3.49
C ILE A 496 -16.38 3.05 -3.74
N ILE A 497 -15.66 1.95 -3.60
CA ILE A 497 -14.25 1.83 -3.99
C ILE A 497 -14.12 0.72 -5.03
N LEU A 498 -13.73 1.10 -6.25
CA LEU A 498 -13.35 0.17 -7.30
C LEU A 498 -11.86 -0.13 -7.18
N ILE A 499 -11.49 -1.40 -7.01
CA ILE A 499 -10.11 -1.87 -7.01
C ILE A 499 -9.89 -2.73 -8.26
N ILE A 500 -8.89 -2.37 -9.06
CA ILE A 500 -8.49 -3.15 -10.23
C ILE A 500 -7.02 -3.55 -10.07
N ASP A 501 -6.75 -4.84 -9.92
CA ASP A 501 -5.38 -5.36 -9.97
C ASP A 501 -4.99 -5.67 -11.42
N GLU A 502 -3.74 -5.36 -11.77
CA GLU A 502 -3.16 -5.42 -13.12
C GLU A 502 -4.00 -4.63 -14.16
N PHE A 503 -4.41 -3.39 -13.80
CA PHE A 503 -5.28 -2.57 -14.63
C PHE A 503 -4.70 -2.24 -16.02
N GLN A 504 -3.40 -2.35 -16.20
CA GLN A 504 -2.76 -2.17 -17.52
C GLN A 504 -3.30 -3.16 -18.55
N ARG A 505 -3.74 -4.36 -18.15
CA ARG A 505 -4.36 -5.32 -19.06
C ARG A 505 -5.70 -4.78 -19.58
N LEU A 506 -6.54 -4.27 -18.68
CA LEU A 506 -7.79 -3.61 -19.08
C LEU A 506 -7.50 -2.46 -20.06
N TYR A 507 -6.47 -1.66 -19.77
CA TYR A 507 -6.17 -0.46 -20.57
C TYR A 507 -5.61 -0.80 -21.96
N LEU A 508 -4.71 -1.79 -22.06
CA LEU A 508 -4.00 -2.14 -23.29
C LEU A 508 -4.79 -3.09 -24.20
N GLU A 509 -5.53 -4.02 -23.60
CA GLU A 509 -6.19 -5.11 -24.31
C GLU A 509 -7.64 -4.79 -24.68
N THR A 510 -8.19 -3.66 -24.20
CA THR A 510 -9.58 -3.28 -24.54
C THR A 510 -9.72 -2.88 -25.99
N ALA A 511 -10.64 -3.50 -26.64
CA ALA A 511 -10.96 -3.25 -28.05
C ALA A 511 -11.49 -1.82 -28.28
N ASN A 512 -12.36 -1.34 -27.40
CA ASN A 512 -12.94 0.01 -27.46
C ASN A 512 -12.17 0.94 -26.51
N SER A 513 -10.90 1.23 -26.86
CA SER A 513 -10.00 2.05 -26.05
C SER A 513 -10.55 3.46 -25.77
N ASP A 514 -11.27 4.06 -26.71
CA ASP A 514 -11.81 5.43 -26.58
C ASP A 514 -12.98 5.46 -25.57
N LYS A 515 -13.89 4.46 -25.64
CA LYS A 515 -14.95 4.32 -24.64
C LYS A 515 -14.37 4.06 -23.24
N LEU A 516 -13.36 3.20 -23.12
CA LEU A 516 -12.69 2.93 -21.85
C LEU A 516 -12.06 4.19 -21.27
N LYS A 517 -11.26 4.92 -22.06
CA LYS A 517 -10.63 6.18 -21.66
C LYS A 517 -11.68 7.21 -21.22
N ALA A 518 -12.77 7.35 -21.96
CA ALA A 518 -13.84 8.28 -21.62
C ALA A 518 -14.53 7.92 -20.30
N LEU A 519 -14.83 6.63 -20.05
CA LEU A 519 -15.43 6.17 -18.79
C LEU A 519 -14.48 6.36 -17.61
N MET A 520 -13.20 5.99 -17.74
CA MET A 520 -12.19 6.18 -16.71
C MET A 520 -12.00 7.66 -16.41
N MET A 521 -11.89 8.52 -17.41
CA MET A 521 -11.76 9.95 -17.25
C MET A 521 -12.98 10.57 -16.56
N ASN A 522 -14.18 10.20 -16.97
CA ASN A 522 -15.41 10.69 -16.36
C ASN A 522 -15.51 10.30 -14.89
N LEU A 523 -15.26 9.02 -14.57
CA LEU A 523 -15.29 8.55 -13.18
C LEU A 523 -14.18 9.17 -12.34
N SER A 524 -12.98 9.41 -12.91
CA SER A 524 -11.87 10.01 -12.18
C SER A 524 -12.10 11.50 -11.87
N LYS A 525 -12.75 12.25 -12.77
CA LYS A 525 -13.07 13.67 -12.57
C LYS A 525 -14.33 13.89 -11.74
N LEU A 526 -15.33 13.06 -11.90
CA LEU A 526 -16.69 13.31 -11.41
C LEU A 526 -17.09 12.37 -10.26
N GLY A 527 -16.48 11.19 -10.14
CA GLY A 527 -16.83 10.15 -9.15
C GLY A 527 -16.80 10.64 -7.72
N ARG A 528 -15.86 11.55 -7.38
CA ARG A 528 -15.74 12.23 -6.08
C ARG A 528 -17.08 12.75 -5.57
N ASN A 529 -17.80 13.48 -6.42
CA ASN A 529 -19.07 14.11 -6.04
C ASN A 529 -20.16 13.11 -5.70
N ALA A 530 -20.07 11.91 -6.26
CA ALA A 530 -21.02 10.81 -6.00
C ALA A 530 -20.49 9.77 -4.99
N GLY A 531 -19.32 9.98 -4.38
CA GLY A 531 -18.72 9.04 -3.43
C GLY A 531 -18.21 7.76 -4.11
N ILE A 532 -17.68 7.87 -5.34
CA ILE A 532 -17.08 6.76 -6.10
C ILE A 532 -15.60 7.01 -6.27
N HIS A 533 -14.77 6.07 -5.85
CA HIS A 533 -13.32 6.15 -5.83
C HIS A 533 -12.70 4.95 -6.54
N MET A 534 -11.48 5.13 -7.04
CA MET A 534 -10.75 4.10 -7.77
C MET A 534 -9.36 3.88 -7.17
N LEU A 535 -8.98 2.63 -7.00
CA LEU A 535 -7.64 2.18 -6.66
C LEU A 535 -7.15 1.28 -7.79
N PHE A 536 -6.17 1.74 -8.54
CA PHE A 536 -5.60 1.00 -9.65
C PHE A 536 -4.22 0.48 -9.31
N ALA A 537 -4.02 -0.82 -9.49
CA ALA A 537 -2.77 -1.49 -9.19
C ALA A 537 -2.13 -2.06 -10.46
N THR A 538 -0.81 -1.86 -10.60
CA THR A 538 -0.02 -2.40 -11.72
C THR A 538 1.44 -2.58 -11.34
N GLN A 539 2.15 -3.38 -12.11
CA GLN A 539 3.60 -3.57 -11.95
C GLN A 539 4.40 -2.46 -12.63
N SER A 540 3.93 -1.90 -13.73
CA SER A 540 4.62 -0.84 -14.48
C SER A 540 3.62 0.02 -15.26
N LEU A 541 3.96 1.30 -15.43
CA LEU A 541 3.21 2.26 -16.24
C LEU A 541 3.86 2.53 -17.61
N LYS A 542 5.00 1.91 -17.92
CA LYS A 542 5.81 2.23 -19.12
C LYS A 542 5.08 1.99 -20.44
N SER A 543 4.21 0.99 -20.48
CA SER A 543 3.41 0.67 -21.67
C SER A 543 2.17 1.56 -21.87
N LEU A 544 1.89 2.48 -20.92
CA LEU A 544 0.68 3.29 -20.88
C LEU A 544 0.97 4.74 -21.27
N SER A 545 1.44 4.98 -22.50
CA SER A 545 1.86 6.30 -22.97
C SER A 545 0.79 7.39 -22.83
N ASP A 546 -0.48 7.03 -23.06
CA ASP A 546 -1.62 7.95 -23.06
C ASP A 546 -2.32 8.06 -21.69
N PHE A 547 -1.78 7.42 -20.67
CA PHE A 547 -2.40 7.37 -19.34
C PHE A 547 -2.14 8.63 -18.49
N ASN A 548 -1.26 9.51 -18.91
CA ASN A 548 -0.80 10.66 -18.10
C ASN A 548 -1.95 11.57 -17.64
N GLU A 549 -2.96 11.83 -18.48
CA GLU A 549 -4.10 12.66 -18.09
C GLU A 549 -4.94 11.99 -16.99
N ILE A 550 -5.21 10.69 -17.11
CA ILE A 550 -5.92 9.91 -16.10
C ILE A 550 -5.06 9.81 -14.83
N LYS A 551 -3.74 9.54 -14.95
CA LYS A 551 -2.79 9.47 -13.85
C LYS A 551 -2.82 10.73 -12.98
N SER A 552 -2.99 11.91 -13.56
CA SER A 552 -3.05 13.19 -12.84
C SER A 552 -4.22 13.24 -11.83
N GLN A 553 -5.29 12.47 -12.04
CA GLN A 553 -6.44 12.39 -11.13
C GLN A 553 -6.19 11.45 -9.94
N PHE A 554 -5.18 10.60 -10.03
CA PHE A 554 -4.78 9.69 -8.96
C PHE A 554 -3.71 10.35 -8.10
N ILE A 555 -4.10 11.28 -7.24
CA ILE A 555 -3.20 12.07 -6.39
C ILE A 555 -2.48 11.17 -5.37
N GLY A 556 -3.19 10.21 -4.78
CA GLY A 556 -2.62 9.23 -3.86
C GLY A 556 -1.71 8.23 -4.56
N ARG A 557 -0.53 7.98 -4.00
CA ARG A 557 0.44 7.01 -4.48
C ARG A 557 0.83 6.07 -3.36
N LEU A 558 0.77 4.77 -3.63
CA LEU A 558 1.28 3.71 -2.77
C LEU A 558 2.21 2.85 -3.59
N VAL A 559 3.52 2.99 -3.38
CA VAL A 559 4.50 2.33 -4.25
C VAL A 559 5.38 1.39 -3.44
N CYS A 560 5.21 0.08 -3.69
CA CYS A 560 6.05 -0.98 -3.17
C CYS A 560 7.40 -1.00 -3.89
N LYS A 561 8.34 -1.81 -3.41
CA LYS A 561 9.67 -1.98 -4.01
C LYS A 561 9.58 -2.19 -5.53
N CYS A 562 10.32 -1.38 -6.31
CA CYS A 562 10.38 -1.48 -7.76
C CYS A 562 11.72 -0.93 -8.30
N SER A 563 11.89 -0.88 -9.62
CA SER A 563 13.05 -0.25 -10.25
C SER A 563 13.04 1.28 -10.09
N ILE A 564 14.19 1.93 -10.24
CA ILE A 564 14.29 3.40 -10.23
C ILE A 564 13.36 4.03 -11.28
N GLU A 565 13.32 3.46 -12.47
CA GLU A 565 12.50 3.96 -13.57
C GLU A 565 10.99 3.83 -13.28
N ASP A 566 10.57 2.69 -12.69
CA ASP A 566 9.16 2.51 -12.29
C ASP A 566 8.82 3.41 -11.10
N SER A 567 9.74 3.59 -10.13
CA SER A 567 9.57 4.53 -9.03
C SER A 567 9.28 5.95 -9.56
N ASN A 568 10.12 6.44 -10.48
CA ASN A 568 9.91 7.74 -11.13
C ASN A 568 8.60 7.80 -11.92
N SER A 569 8.20 6.68 -12.52
CA SER A 569 6.96 6.59 -13.30
C SER A 569 5.71 6.63 -12.41
N PHE A 570 5.71 5.95 -11.26
CA PHE A 570 4.60 5.94 -10.30
C PHE A 570 4.52 7.23 -9.48
N LEU A 571 5.63 7.69 -8.96
CA LEU A 571 5.72 8.88 -8.13
C LEU A 571 5.80 10.14 -9.02
N SER A 572 6.95 10.73 -9.10
CA SER A 572 7.22 11.88 -9.96
C SER A 572 8.64 11.81 -10.51
N TYR A 573 8.95 12.63 -11.48
CA TYR A 573 10.29 12.73 -12.04
C TYR A 573 11.34 12.93 -10.92
N ASN A 574 12.42 12.17 -10.96
CA ASN A 574 13.49 12.13 -9.96
C ASN A 574 13.06 11.66 -8.55
N ASN A 575 11.98 10.93 -8.41
CA ASN A 575 11.60 10.31 -7.14
C ASN A 575 11.87 8.80 -7.14
N ALA A 576 13.09 8.41 -6.79
CA ALA A 576 13.54 7.02 -6.75
C ALA A 576 13.25 6.30 -5.42
N ALA A 577 12.50 6.91 -4.50
CA ALA A 577 12.30 6.40 -3.14
C ALA A 577 11.80 4.94 -3.08
N ALA A 578 10.93 4.53 -4.01
CA ALA A 578 10.43 3.15 -4.03
C ALA A 578 11.49 2.13 -4.49
N ALA A 579 12.60 2.57 -5.08
CA ALA A 579 13.73 1.70 -5.38
C ALA A 579 14.65 1.47 -4.17
N GLU A 580 14.58 2.29 -3.15
CA GLU A 580 15.45 2.25 -1.98
C GLU A 580 14.85 1.48 -0.80
N ILE A 581 13.52 1.40 -0.70
CA ILE A 581 12.82 0.73 0.39
C ILE A 581 13.02 -0.79 0.38
N LYS A 582 12.73 -1.42 1.51
CA LYS A 582 12.80 -2.88 1.71
C LYS A 582 11.39 -3.45 1.95
N ILE A 583 11.14 -4.66 1.47
CA ILE A 583 9.91 -5.39 1.79
C ILE A 583 9.87 -5.65 3.31
N PRO A 584 8.76 -5.36 4.01
CA PRO A 584 7.43 -4.99 3.54
C PRO A 584 7.12 -3.48 3.53
N GLN A 585 8.08 -2.64 3.22
CA GLN A 585 7.87 -1.19 3.19
C GLN A 585 7.18 -0.75 1.90
N VAL A 586 6.42 0.35 2.00
CA VAL A 586 5.77 1.04 0.89
C VAL A 586 6.01 2.55 1.00
N VAL A 587 6.26 3.21 -0.12
CA VAL A 587 6.25 4.67 -0.20
C VAL A 587 4.80 5.12 -0.29
N PHE A 588 4.35 5.88 0.68
CA PHE A 588 3.05 6.51 0.73
C PHE A 588 3.19 8.00 0.44
N ASN A 589 2.45 8.50 -0.53
CA ASN A 589 2.51 9.89 -0.95
C ASN A 589 1.12 10.37 -1.36
N THR A 590 0.67 11.50 -0.83
CA THR A 590 -0.65 12.09 -1.08
C THR A 590 -0.58 13.37 -1.91
N GLN A 591 0.58 13.67 -2.51
CA GLN A 591 0.84 14.88 -3.28
C GLN A 591 1.48 14.54 -4.64
N ASN A 592 0.78 13.71 -5.45
CA ASN A 592 1.21 13.33 -6.81
C ASN A 592 2.64 12.76 -6.91
N GLY A 593 3.19 12.24 -5.82
CA GLY A 593 4.53 11.66 -5.79
C GLY A 593 5.67 12.68 -5.64
N ILE A 594 5.41 13.91 -5.20
CA ILE A 594 6.45 14.91 -4.92
C ILE A 594 7.36 14.36 -3.81
N PRO A 595 8.72 14.38 -3.97
CA PRO A 595 9.64 13.73 -3.04
C PRO A 595 9.51 14.16 -1.58
N ASP A 596 9.29 15.44 -1.33
CA ASP A 596 9.20 16.02 0.02
C ASP A 596 8.01 15.51 0.84
N TYR A 597 7.03 14.89 0.18
CA TYR A 597 5.83 14.32 0.82
C TYR A 597 5.86 12.79 0.86
N ASN A 598 7.02 12.19 0.64
CA ASN A 598 7.15 10.74 0.79
C ASN A 598 7.15 10.34 2.27
N GLU A 599 6.27 9.43 2.62
CA GLU A 599 6.29 8.73 3.89
C GLU A 599 6.56 7.24 3.64
N ILE A 600 7.39 6.63 4.47
CA ILE A 600 7.66 5.20 4.37
C ILE A 600 6.84 4.47 5.44
N LEU A 601 6.01 3.54 5.00
CA LEU A 601 5.19 2.70 5.87
C LEU A 601 5.67 1.26 5.84
N SER A 602 5.72 0.61 7.00
CA SER A 602 5.88 -0.84 7.12
C SER A 602 4.50 -1.49 7.21
N VAL A 603 4.11 -2.23 6.17
CA VAL A 603 2.78 -2.84 6.04
C VAL A 603 2.75 -4.22 6.70
N PRO A 604 1.70 -4.57 7.47
CA PRO A 604 1.59 -5.90 8.08
C PRO A 604 1.41 -7.01 7.04
N GLU A 605 1.84 -8.21 7.40
CA GLU A 605 1.58 -9.41 6.59
C GLU A 605 0.13 -9.86 6.77
N VAL A 606 -0.58 -10.03 5.66
CA VAL A 606 -1.94 -10.58 5.60
C VAL A 606 -1.86 -12.08 5.28
N LYS A 607 -2.07 -12.92 6.28
CA LYS A 607 -2.00 -14.37 6.12
C LYS A 607 -3.32 -14.93 5.57
N ASP A 608 -3.24 -15.95 4.73
CA ASP A 608 -4.43 -16.60 4.14
C ASP A 608 -5.43 -17.10 5.20
N SER A 609 -4.94 -17.53 6.36
CA SER A 609 -5.79 -17.96 7.47
C SER A 609 -6.68 -16.86 8.07
N TYR A 610 -6.45 -15.59 7.72
CA TYR A 610 -7.26 -14.47 8.22
C TYR A 610 -8.55 -14.26 7.45
N PHE A 611 -8.58 -14.51 6.12
CA PHE A 611 -9.72 -14.17 5.27
C PHE A 611 -11.03 -14.81 5.75
N ALA A 612 -11.08 -16.14 5.85
CA ALA A 612 -12.29 -16.82 6.28
C ALA A 612 -12.75 -16.42 7.69
N LYS A 613 -11.80 -16.19 8.61
CA LYS A 613 -12.10 -15.77 9.99
C LYS A 613 -12.70 -14.37 10.03
N ILE A 614 -12.09 -13.43 9.30
CA ILE A 614 -12.55 -12.03 9.26
C ILE A 614 -13.91 -11.95 8.57
N ILE A 615 -14.10 -12.60 7.42
CA ILE A 615 -15.38 -12.60 6.70
C ILE A 615 -16.52 -13.15 7.57
N ARG A 616 -16.31 -14.28 8.26
CA ARG A 616 -17.31 -14.83 9.20
C ARG A 616 -17.62 -13.86 10.33
N LYS A 617 -16.61 -13.18 10.90
CA LYS A 617 -16.81 -12.20 11.97
C LYS A 617 -17.57 -10.99 11.48
N LEU A 618 -17.27 -10.47 10.29
CA LEU A 618 -18.00 -9.37 9.67
C LEU A 618 -19.47 -9.74 9.39
N LYS A 619 -19.74 -10.95 8.88
CA LYS A 619 -21.10 -11.45 8.67
C LYS A 619 -21.86 -11.57 9.99
N SER A 620 -21.25 -12.15 11.00
CA SER A 620 -21.84 -12.25 12.35
C SER A 620 -22.16 -10.86 12.91
N ALA A 621 -21.25 -9.90 12.75
CA ALA A 621 -21.46 -8.52 13.18
C ALA A 621 -22.62 -7.82 12.41
N CYS A 622 -22.76 -8.08 11.11
CA CYS A 622 -23.91 -7.60 10.34
C CYS A 622 -25.22 -8.18 10.88
N SER A 623 -25.27 -9.49 11.10
CA SER A 623 -26.46 -10.17 11.62
C SER A 623 -26.83 -9.69 13.02
N SER A 624 -25.86 -9.57 13.94
CA SER A 624 -26.09 -9.12 15.32
C SER A 624 -26.55 -7.65 15.43
N ARG A 625 -26.20 -6.81 14.44
CA ARG A 625 -26.58 -5.39 14.40
C ARG A 625 -27.79 -5.14 13.47
N GLY A 626 -28.40 -6.16 12.90
CA GLY A 626 -29.54 -6.03 11.97
C GLY A 626 -29.22 -5.32 10.65
N ILE A 627 -27.93 -5.32 10.25
CA ILE A 627 -27.49 -4.67 9.01
C ILE A 627 -27.86 -5.56 7.84
N LYS A 628 -28.72 -5.05 6.96
CA LYS A 628 -29.04 -5.72 5.70
C LYS A 628 -27.85 -5.64 4.75
N VAL A 629 -27.32 -6.79 4.35
CA VAL A 629 -26.26 -6.90 3.38
C VAL A 629 -26.89 -7.14 2.02
N ALA A 630 -26.55 -6.30 1.03
CA ALA A 630 -26.92 -6.57 -0.36
C ALA A 630 -26.18 -7.83 -0.84
N GLU A 631 -26.83 -8.65 -1.63
CA GLU A 631 -26.19 -9.84 -2.21
C GLU A 631 -25.09 -9.39 -3.18
N GLY A 632 -23.84 -9.73 -2.88
CA GLY A 632 -22.70 -9.41 -3.74
C GLY A 632 -22.67 -10.35 -4.95
N LYS A 633 -22.30 -9.82 -6.11
CA LYS A 633 -22.09 -10.62 -7.33
C LYS A 633 -20.70 -11.26 -7.32
N VAL A 634 -20.61 -12.50 -7.79
CA VAL A 634 -19.34 -13.19 -8.07
C VAL A 634 -19.31 -13.52 -9.55
N PHE A 635 -18.46 -12.83 -10.28
CA PHE A 635 -18.17 -13.14 -11.67
C PHE A 635 -16.94 -14.01 -11.76
N ASP A 636 -17.07 -15.19 -12.35
CA ASP A 636 -15.97 -16.09 -12.68
C ASP A 636 -15.88 -16.23 -14.20
N GLY A 637 -14.86 -15.64 -14.78
CA GLY A 637 -14.64 -15.66 -16.23
C GLY A 637 -14.41 -17.06 -16.79
N GLU A 638 -13.94 -18.01 -15.98
CA GLU A 638 -13.70 -19.38 -16.40
C GLU A 638 -14.92 -20.30 -16.26
N LYS A 639 -15.95 -19.88 -15.53
CA LYS A 639 -17.16 -20.68 -15.34
C LYS A 639 -18.15 -20.47 -16.46
N GLN A 640 -18.45 -21.53 -17.21
CA GLN A 640 -19.51 -21.54 -18.19
C GLN A 640 -20.88 -21.85 -17.54
N PRO A 641 -21.99 -21.27 -18.03
CA PRO A 641 -23.32 -21.59 -17.54
C PRO A 641 -23.68 -23.05 -17.88
N SER A 642 -24.41 -23.71 -16.99
CA SER A 642 -24.95 -25.03 -17.26
C SER A 642 -26.12 -24.95 -18.25
N PHE A 643 -26.33 -26.01 -19.01
CA PHE A 643 -27.50 -26.14 -19.87
C PHE A 643 -28.80 -25.89 -19.09
N PRO A 644 -29.69 -25.07 -19.57
CA PRO A 644 -31.05 -25.00 -19.01
C PRO A 644 -31.72 -26.36 -19.22
N GLY A 645 -32.34 -26.93 -18.19
CA GLY A 645 -33.01 -28.22 -18.29
C GLY A 645 -34.18 -28.21 -19.29
N ASN A 646 -34.82 -27.04 -19.48
CA ASN A 646 -35.85 -26.73 -20.48
C ASN A 646 -35.75 -25.25 -20.83
N GLY A 647 -36.13 -24.83 -22.03
CA GLY A 647 -36.19 -23.43 -22.44
C GLY A 647 -34.92 -22.92 -23.11
N PHE A 648 -34.49 -23.60 -24.16
CA PHE A 648 -33.39 -23.15 -25.04
C PHE A 648 -33.83 -22.01 -25.99
N ALA A 649 -35.12 -21.80 -26.17
CA ALA A 649 -35.64 -20.62 -26.83
C ALA A 649 -36.28 -19.67 -25.79
N VAL A 650 -35.89 -18.42 -25.84
CA VAL A 650 -36.42 -17.37 -24.97
C VAL A 650 -37.17 -16.34 -25.83
N ASN A 651 -38.45 -16.21 -25.65
CA ASN A 651 -39.28 -15.30 -26.44
C ASN A 651 -39.14 -15.55 -27.96
N ASP A 652 -39.12 -16.83 -28.36
CA ASP A 652 -38.94 -17.22 -29.75
C ASP A 652 -37.60 -16.78 -30.39
N LYS A 653 -36.51 -16.69 -29.55
CA LYS A 653 -35.16 -16.34 -29.96
C LYS A 653 -34.19 -17.45 -29.55
N PHE A 654 -33.09 -17.58 -30.28
CA PHE A 654 -31.99 -18.45 -29.88
C PHE A 654 -31.39 -18.00 -28.54
N TYR A 655 -31.21 -18.93 -27.62
CA TYR A 655 -30.57 -18.69 -26.34
C TYR A 655 -29.30 -19.54 -26.22
N LEU A 656 -28.13 -18.92 -26.40
CA LEU A 656 -26.84 -19.63 -26.53
C LEU A 656 -25.95 -19.58 -25.29
N GLY A 657 -26.34 -18.86 -24.26
CA GLY A 657 -25.53 -18.69 -23.07
C GLY A 657 -25.76 -17.36 -22.36
N THR A 658 -24.80 -16.92 -21.58
CA THR A 658 -24.85 -15.65 -20.84
C THR A 658 -23.81 -14.64 -21.37
N GLN A 659 -24.21 -13.37 -21.49
CA GLN A 659 -23.32 -12.29 -21.87
C GLN A 659 -22.27 -12.09 -20.79
N THR A 660 -21.06 -11.66 -21.18
CA THR A 660 -20.03 -11.26 -20.26
C THR A 660 -20.16 -9.76 -19.93
N ASP A 661 -21.35 -9.35 -19.53
CA ASP A 661 -21.65 -8.02 -19.01
C ASP A 661 -21.84 -8.04 -17.50
N TYR A 662 -21.93 -6.86 -16.88
CA TYR A 662 -22.12 -6.73 -15.44
C TYR A 662 -23.36 -7.49 -14.92
N ASP A 663 -24.44 -7.51 -15.71
CA ASP A 663 -25.71 -8.15 -15.32
C ASP A 663 -25.80 -9.63 -15.68
N GLU A 664 -24.81 -10.15 -16.43
CA GLU A 664 -24.81 -11.53 -16.95
C GLU A 664 -26.11 -11.88 -17.67
N ASN A 665 -26.56 -10.95 -18.52
CA ASN A 665 -27.79 -11.10 -19.24
C ASN A 665 -27.78 -12.35 -20.14
N LYS A 666 -28.98 -12.94 -20.39
CA LYS A 666 -29.10 -14.03 -21.35
C LYS A 666 -28.65 -13.55 -22.73
N PHE A 667 -27.74 -14.29 -23.36
CA PHE A 667 -27.37 -14.00 -24.74
C PHE A 667 -28.43 -14.62 -25.68
N THR A 668 -29.26 -13.77 -26.29
CA THR A 668 -30.31 -14.17 -27.21
C THR A 668 -30.24 -13.34 -28.48
N PHE A 669 -30.54 -13.95 -29.63
CA PHE A 669 -30.74 -13.24 -30.89
C PHE A 669 -31.82 -13.93 -31.74
N SER A 670 -32.37 -13.22 -32.70
CA SER A 670 -33.37 -13.72 -33.66
C SER A 670 -32.86 -13.59 -35.06
N LEU A 671 -33.29 -14.45 -35.95
CA LEU A 671 -33.11 -14.31 -37.39
C LEU A 671 -34.36 -13.64 -37.96
N GLU A 672 -34.20 -12.51 -38.60
CA GLU A 672 -35.30 -11.74 -39.20
C GLU A 672 -35.39 -12.02 -40.69
N LYS A 673 -36.49 -11.61 -41.35
CA LYS A 673 -36.67 -11.80 -42.77
C LYS A 673 -35.62 -11.01 -43.57
N GLY A 674 -34.90 -11.64 -44.45
CA GLY A 674 -33.97 -10.98 -45.37
C GLY A 674 -32.80 -11.84 -45.86
N ASN A 675 -32.18 -11.41 -46.93
CA ASN A 675 -31.14 -12.15 -47.66
C ASN A 675 -29.88 -12.45 -46.90
N THR A 676 -29.68 -11.91 -45.71
CA THR A 676 -28.41 -11.83 -45.04
C THR A 676 -28.45 -12.33 -43.61
N GLU A 677 -29.63 -12.75 -43.14
CA GLU A 677 -29.83 -13.24 -41.76
C GLU A 677 -29.39 -14.72 -41.61
N ASN A 678 -28.17 -15.03 -42.07
CA ASN A 678 -27.53 -16.30 -41.88
C ASN A 678 -26.42 -16.22 -40.85
N VAL A 679 -26.08 -17.34 -40.23
CA VAL A 679 -25.07 -17.42 -39.13
C VAL A 679 -23.85 -18.22 -39.55
N LEU A 680 -22.70 -17.64 -39.42
CA LEU A 680 -21.41 -18.32 -39.55
C LEU A 680 -20.80 -18.55 -38.19
N VAL A 681 -20.64 -19.80 -37.78
CA VAL A 681 -19.95 -20.19 -36.54
C VAL A 681 -18.56 -20.71 -36.89
N LEU A 682 -17.56 -20.01 -36.45
CA LEU A 682 -16.14 -20.30 -36.73
C LEU A 682 -15.39 -20.71 -35.48
N GLY A 683 -14.62 -21.77 -35.55
CA GLY A 683 -13.73 -22.20 -34.51
C GLY A 683 -13.72 -23.69 -34.20
N LYS A 684 -12.91 -24.09 -33.22
CA LYS A 684 -12.74 -25.49 -32.80
C LYS A 684 -13.60 -25.80 -31.57
N ASN A 685 -13.94 -27.10 -31.40
CA ASN A 685 -14.72 -27.57 -30.24
C ASN A 685 -16.10 -26.90 -30.13
N THR A 686 -16.77 -26.71 -31.22
CA THR A 686 -18.07 -26.04 -31.33
C THR A 686 -19.29 -26.94 -31.06
N THR A 687 -19.09 -28.18 -30.63
CA THR A 687 -20.15 -29.19 -30.41
C THR A 687 -21.21 -28.70 -29.43
N SER A 688 -20.83 -28.05 -28.33
CA SER A 688 -21.79 -27.48 -27.38
C SER A 688 -22.65 -26.37 -28.00
N LEU A 689 -22.07 -25.50 -28.84
CA LEU A 689 -22.80 -24.48 -29.59
C LEU A 689 -23.73 -25.11 -30.62
N LEU A 690 -23.27 -26.14 -31.34
CA LEU A 690 -24.11 -26.86 -32.31
C LEU A 690 -25.33 -27.48 -31.60
N LYS A 691 -25.14 -28.16 -30.46
CA LYS A 691 -26.25 -28.70 -29.68
C LYS A 691 -27.24 -27.60 -29.22
N ASN A 692 -26.71 -26.46 -28.78
CA ASN A 692 -27.49 -25.30 -28.38
C ASN A 692 -28.34 -24.75 -29.51
N PHE A 693 -27.76 -24.59 -30.70
CA PHE A 693 -28.48 -24.14 -31.88
C PHE A 693 -29.60 -25.11 -32.25
N MET A 694 -29.30 -26.41 -32.26
CA MET A 694 -30.29 -27.44 -32.58
C MET A 694 -31.45 -27.43 -31.60
N GLN A 695 -31.19 -27.43 -30.30
CA GLN A 695 -32.23 -27.42 -29.28
C GLN A 695 -33.07 -26.13 -29.34
N SER A 696 -32.41 -24.97 -29.50
CA SER A 696 -33.10 -23.70 -29.67
C SER A 696 -33.99 -23.72 -30.93
N ALA A 697 -33.50 -24.24 -32.04
CA ALA A 697 -34.20 -24.31 -33.29
C ALA A 697 -35.48 -25.17 -33.19
N LEU A 698 -35.39 -26.32 -32.48
CA LEU A 698 -36.54 -27.20 -32.27
C LEU A 698 -37.63 -26.56 -31.40
N GLU A 699 -37.26 -25.66 -30.46
CA GLU A 699 -38.21 -24.96 -29.59
C GLU A 699 -38.80 -23.67 -30.19
N ILE A 700 -38.14 -23.05 -31.18
CA ILE A 700 -38.63 -21.81 -31.83
C ILE A 700 -39.83 -22.12 -32.70
N LYS A 701 -40.98 -21.50 -32.39
CA LYS A 701 -42.25 -21.72 -33.10
C LYS A 701 -42.28 -21.20 -34.54
N LYS A 702 -41.44 -20.19 -34.80
CA LYS A 702 -41.36 -19.58 -36.15
C LYS A 702 -40.59 -20.45 -37.15
N ILE A 703 -39.93 -21.51 -36.73
CA ILE A 703 -39.25 -22.47 -37.58
C ILE A 703 -40.15 -23.66 -37.75
N ASP A 704 -40.52 -23.99 -38.97
CA ASP A 704 -41.40 -25.11 -39.25
C ASP A 704 -40.59 -26.39 -39.42
N HIS A 705 -39.39 -26.30 -40.08
CA HIS A 705 -38.55 -27.44 -40.34
C HIS A 705 -37.06 -27.14 -40.02
N VAL A 706 -36.35 -28.11 -39.45
CA VAL A 706 -34.92 -28.06 -39.17
C VAL A 706 -34.23 -29.16 -39.98
N ILE A 707 -33.38 -28.76 -40.89
CA ILE A 707 -32.55 -29.66 -41.69
C ILE A 707 -31.13 -29.62 -41.11
N TYR A 708 -30.67 -30.77 -40.69
CA TYR A 708 -29.28 -30.92 -40.24
C TYR A 708 -28.47 -31.69 -41.27
N ILE A 709 -27.35 -31.15 -41.69
CA ILE A 709 -26.42 -31.76 -42.61
C ILE A 709 -25.15 -32.09 -41.85
N GLY A 710 -24.93 -33.36 -41.52
CA GLY A 710 -23.80 -33.82 -40.71
C GLY A 710 -24.08 -35.15 -40.01
N ASP A 711 -23.06 -35.66 -39.29
CA ASP A 711 -23.19 -36.89 -38.51
C ASP A 711 -24.17 -36.67 -37.32
N PRO A 712 -25.33 -37.34 -37.27
CA PRO A 712 -26.25 -37.24 -36.17
C PRO A 712 -25.67 -37.75 -34.83
N ASN A 713 -24.67 -38.62 -34.86
CA ASN A 713 -23.96 -39.07 -33.66
C ASN A 713 -23.14 -37.95 -32.99
N ALA A 714 -22.88 -36.85 -33.69
CA ALA A 714 -22.26 -35.64 -33.10
C ALA A 714 -23.23 -34.89 -32.14
N LEU A 715 -24.51 -35.31 -32.07
CA LEU A 715 -25.58 -34.66 -31.30
C LEU A 715 -26.19 -35.59 -30.24
N PRO A 716 -25.40 -36.26 -29.35
CA PRO A 716 -25.97 -37.12 -28.33
C PRO A 716 -26.85 -36.32 -27.36
N GLY A 717 -27.99 -36.93 -26.96
CA GLY A 717 -28.93 -36.35 -25.99
C GLY A 717 -29.94 -35.34 -26.56
N ILE A 718 -29.98 -35.09 -27.85
CA ILE A 718 -31.03 -34.29 -28.50
C ILE A 718 -32.23 -35.19 -28.82
N SER A 719 -33.42 -34.76 -28.35
CA SER A 719 -34.67 -35.39 -28.75
C SER A 719 -35.16 -34.77 -30.04
N PHE A 720 -35.13 -35.54 -31.11
CA PHE A 720 -35.62 -35.09 -32.40
C PHE A 720 -37.13 -35.13 -32.46
N THR A 721 -37.73 -34.15 -33.11
CA THR A 721 -39.18 -33.98 -33.32
C THR A 721 -39.53 -34.23 -34.79
N ASP A 722 -40.79 -34.25 -35.14
CA ASP A 722 -41.27 -34.36 -36.51
C ASP A 722 -40.82 -33.22 -37.44
N LYS A 723 -40.29 -32.11 -36.83
CA LYS A 723 -39.68 -31.01 -37.57
C LYS A 723 -38.26 -31.30 -38.07
N PHE A 724 -37.64 -32.37 -37.65
CA PHE A 724 -36.22 -32.63 -37.88
C PHE A 724 -36.01 -33.58 -39.07
N CYS A 725 -35.10 -33.20 -39.97
CA CYS A 725 -34.64 -34.03 -41.06
C CYS A 725 -33.08 -34.02 -41.09
N ASN A 726 -32.44 -35.16 -41.28
CA ASN A 726 -31.00 -35.32 -41.34
C ASN A 726 -30.49 -35.80 -42.70
N PHE A 727 -29.37 -35.24 -43.11
CA PHE A 727 -28.61 -35.70 -44.29
C PHE A 727 -27.15 -35.89 -43.88
N ASP A 728 -26.55 -36.99 -44.30
CA ASP A 728 -25.14 -37.29 -43.93
C ASP A 728 -24.16 -36.32 -44.61
N SER A 729 -24.51 -35.87 -45.82
CA SER A 729 -23.67 -34.90 -46.57
C SER A 729 -24.53 -33.85 -47.29
N PHE A 730 -23.88 -32.75 -47.63
CA PHE A 730 -24.49 -31.71 -48.46
C PHE A 730 -24.85 -32.22 -49.89
N GLN A 731 -24.11 -33.25 -50.33
CA GLN A 731 -24.44 -33.91 -51.60
C GLN A 731 -25.77 -34.66 -51.51
N ASP A 732 -26.00 -35.41 -50.44
CA ASP A 732 -27.27 -36.14 -50.23
C ASP A 732 -28.45 -35.18 -50.15
N PHE A 733 -28.24 -34.05 -49.43
CA PHE A 733 -29.23 -32.97 -49.38
C PHE A 733 -29.54 -32.41 -50.77
N SER A 734 -28.51 -32.16 -51.60
CA SER A 734 -28.68 -31.59 -52.95
C SER A 734 -29.35 -32.55 -53.91
N LEU A 735 -29.16 -33.84 -53.71
CA LEU A 735 -29.85 -34.90 -54.51
C LEU A 735 -31.31 -35.02 -54.15
N MET A 736 -31.64 -34.84 -52.84
CA MET A 736 -33.02 -34.86 -52.35
C MET A 736 -33.79 -33.60 -52.71
N TYR A 737 -33.14 -32.45 -52.78
CA TYR A 737 -33.70 -31.16 -53.15
C TYR A 737 -33.08 -30.62 -54.45
N PRO A 738 -33.40 -31.23 -55.63
CA PRO A 738 -32.92 -30.73 -56.93
C PRO A 738 -33.48 -29.32 -57.21
N LYS A 739 -32.84 -28.57 -58.12
CA LYS A 739 -33.24 -27.23 -58.54
C LYS A 739 -34.64 -27.21 -59.11
N GLU A 740 -35.00 -28.21 -59.87
CA GLU A 740 -36.36 -28.42 -60.49
C GLU A 740 -36.78 -29.87 -60.26
N LYS A 741 -38.08 -30.11 -60.12
CA LYS A 741 -38.63 -31.47 -59.96
C LYS A 741 -38.28 -32.32 -61.19
N PRO A 742 -37.78 -33.58 -60.99
CA PRO A 742 -37.47 -34.47 -62.11
C PRO A 742 -38.68 -34.67 -63.01
N SER A 743 -38.44 -34.63 -64.33
CA SER A 743 -39.47 -34.81 -65.34
C SER A 743 -40.00 -36.23 -65.42
N ASP A 744 -39.33 -37.22 -64.85
CA ASP A 744 -39.64 -38.65 -64.96
C ASP A 744 -40.19 -39.19 -63.65
N GLY A 745 -41.49 -39.02 -63.44
CA GLY A 745 -42.28 -39.91 -62.63
C GLY A 745 -42.28 -39.85 -61.13
N ALA A 746 -41.36 -39.06 -60.49
CA ALA A 746 -41.30 -38.90 -59.03
C ALA A 746 -42.00 -37.56 -58.60
N GLN A 747 -43.32 -37.50 -58.74
CA GLN A 747 -44.13 -36.32 -58.43
C GLN A 747 -44.08 -35.94 -56.91
N ASP A 748 -43.62 -36.81 -56.02
CA ASP A 748 -43.55 -36.60 -54.59
C ASP A 748 -42.12 -36.17 -54.08
N GLN A 749 -41.10 -36.08 -54.97
CA GLN A 749 -39.76 -35.63 -54.56
C GLN A 749 -39.75 -34.10 -54.33
N PRO A 750 -39.33 -33.62 -53.16
CA PRO A 750 -39.19 -32.17 -52.88
C PRO A 750 -38.14 -31.55 -53.80
N SER A 751 -38.25 -30.26 -54.07
CA SER A 751 -37.32 -29.45 -54.85
C SER A 751 -36.90 -28.22 -54.02
N LEU A 752 -35.89 -27.46 -54.47
CA LEU A 752 -35.50 -26.18 -53.83
C LEU A 752 -36.68 -25.21 -53.83
N LYS A 753 -37.65 -25.28 -54.71
CA LYS A 753 -38.85 -24.44 -54.73
C LYS A 753 -39.82 -24.74 -53.58
N ASP A 754 -39.87 -25.98 -53.15
CA ASP A 754 -40.71 -26.38 -52.04
C ASP A 754 -40.18 -25.83 -50.71
N LEU A 755 -38.84 -25.55 -50.58
CA LEU A 755 -38.26 -24.85 -49.45
C LEU A 755 -38.68 -23.38 -49.35
N GLU A 756 -39.26 -22.82 -50.46
CA GLU A 756 -39.72 -21.42 -50.44
C GLU A 756 -41.13 -21.23 -49.85
N GLU A 757 -41.89 -22.32 -49.67
CA GLU A 757 -43.23 -22.27 -49.17
C GLU A 757 -43.35 -22.39 -47.65
N GLU A 758 -42.33 -22.92 -47.01
CA GLU A 758 -42.28 -23.15 -45.55
C GLU A 758 -40.99 -22.55 -44.98
N ARG A 759 -40.90 -22.39 -43.64
CA ARG A 759 -39.76 -21.76 -42.94
C ARG A 759 -38.78 -22.83 -42.52
N TYR A 760 -37.72 -22.98 -43.29
CA TYR A 760 -36.65 -23.93 -43.02
C TYR A 760 -35.43 -23.28 -42.35
N LEU A 761 -34.89 -23.97 -41.32
CA LEU A 761 -33.57 -23.68 -40.80
C LEU A 761 -32.63 -24.82 -41.17
N ILE A 762 -31.59 -24.50 -41.92
CA ILE A 762 -30.60 -25.45 -42.39
C ILE A 762 -29.34 -25.28 -41.57
N ILE A 763 -28.91 -26.31 -40.86
CA ILE A 763 -27.71 -26.33 -40.05
C ILE A 763 -26.71 -27.29 -40.67
N VAL A 764 -25.53 -26.78 -41.02
CA VAL A 764 -24.48 -27.56 -41.71
C VAL A 764 -23.27 -27.68 -40.78
N ASN A 765 -22.89 -28.92 -40.44
CA ASN A 765 -21.69 -29.19 -39.70
C ASN A 765 -20.46 -29.25 -40.63
N ARG A 766 -19.31 -28.79 -40.15
CA ARG A 766 -18.05 -28.62 -40.84
C ARG A 766 -17.61 -29.80 -41.69
N GLU A 767 -17.82 -31.04 -41.23
CA GLU A 767 -17.36 -32.26 -41.87
C GLU A 767 -18.22 -32.63 -43.11
N SER A 768 -19.36 -32.05 -43.20
CA SER A 768 -20.32 -32.32 -44.27
C SER A 768 -20.36 -31.22 -45.34
N PHE A 769 -19.65 -30.13 -45.15
CA PHE A 769 -19.55 -29.07 -46.12
C PHE A 769 -18.55 -29.48 -47.23
N PRO A 770 -18.96 -29.52 -48.50
CA PRO A 770 -18.11 -30.00 -49.55
C PRO A 770 -16.86 -29.11 -49.67
N THR A 771 -15.70 -29.73 -49.73
CA THR A 771 -14.50 -29.11 -50.31
C THR A 771 -14.79 -28.90 -51.78
N PHE A 772 -15.15 -27.69 -52.16
CA PHE A 772 -15.33 -27.33 -53.57
C PHE A 772 -13.98 -27.34 -54.29
N SER A 773 -13.53 -28.54 -54.66
CA SER A 773 -12.41 -28.62 -55.58
C SER A 773 -13.00 -28.69 -56.99
N ARG A 774 -12.46 -27.90 -57.91
CA ARG A 774 -12.78 -27.91 -59.36
C ARG A 774 -12.76 -29.29 -59.99
N THR A 775 -12.34 -30.31 -59.27
CA THR A 775 -12.10 -31.68 -59.76
C THR A 775 -13.24 -32.69 -59.51
N GLN A 776 -14.21 -32.35 -58.65
CA GLN A 776 -15.39 -33.18 -58.34
C GLN A 776 -16.56 -32.75 -59.20
N ARG A 777 -16.50 -32.97 -60.54
CA ARG A 777 -17.67 -32.94 -61.40
C ARG A 777 -18.37 -34.30 -61.29
N THR A 778 -19.44 -34.38 -60.58
CA THR A 778 -20.39 -35.46 -60.69
C THR A 778 -21.15 -35.24 -62.01
N GLU A 779 -21.17 -36.25 -62.87
CA GLU A 779 -21.91 -36.19 -64.13
C GLU A 779 -23.35 -35.77 -63.91
N GLY A 780 -23.79 -34.64 -64.46
CA GLY A 780 -25.16 -34.24 -64.57
C GLY A 780 -25.64 -33.04 -63.80
N GLN A 781 -24.93 -32.50 -62.81
CA GLN A 781 -25.37 -31.31 -62.05
C GLN A 781 -24.39 -30.15 -62.21
N ASP A 782 -24.88 -29.00 -62.69
CA ASP A 782 -24.20 -27.70 -62.57
C ASP A 782 -24.31 -27.18 -61.15
N TRP A 783 -23.31 -27.56 -60.31
CA TRP A 783 -23.23 -27.18 -58.92
C TRP A 783 -23.34 -25.66 -58.68
N LYS A 784 -22.83 -24.88 -59.61
CA LYS A 784 -22.90 -23.42 -59.48
C LYS A 784 -24.34 -22.96 -59.65
N SER A 785 -25.05 -23.48 -60.66
CA SER A 785 -26.43 -23.14 -60.87
C SER A 785 -27.40 -23.63 -59.76
N TRP A 786 -27.08 -24.83 -59.19
CA TRP A 786 -27.81 -25.29 -57.98
C TRP A 786 -27.52 -24.43 -56.73
N LEU A 787 -26.27 -24.06 -56.46
CA LEU A 787 -25.90 -23.26 -55.33
C LEU A 787 -26.48 -21.83 -55.40
N ASP A 788 -26.46 -21.24 -56.62
CA ASP A 788 -27.08 -19.93 -56.87
C ASP A 788 -28.60 -20.01 -56.63
N ALA A 789 -29.26 -21.11 -57.06
CA ALA A 789 -30.68 -21.36 -56.79
C ALA A 789 -30.92 -21.56 -55.25
N PHE A 790 -30.07 -22.34 -54.58
CA PHE A 790 -30.14 -22.53 -53.10
C PHE A 790 -29.96 -21.23 -52.34
N VAL A 791 -29.01 -20.41 -52.69
CA VAL A 791 -28.81 -19.08 -52.12
C VAL A 791 -30.04 -18.19 -52.33
N ASN A 792 -30.68 -18.27 -53.49
CA ASN A 792 -31.93 -17.54 -53.74
C ASN A 792 -33.09 -18.02 -52.86
N THR A 793 -33.18 -19.30 -52.50
CA THR A 793 -34.19 -19.80 -51.57
C THR A 793 -33.99 -19.27 -50.15
N LEU A 794 -32.70 -19.01 -49.75
CA LEU A 794 -32.38 -18.40 -48.45
C LEU A 794 -32.76 -16.90 -48.37
N GLN A 795 -33.14 -16.28 -49.52
CA GLN A 795 -33.59 -14.86 -49.55
C GLN A 795 -35.00 -14.62 -49.04
N LYS A 796 -35.77 -15.66 -48.79
CA LYS A 796 -37.16 -15.57 -48.26
C LYS A 796 -37.16 -15.74 -46.71
N ASP A 797 -37.89 -16.71 -46.18
CA ASP A 797 -38.00 -16.95 -44.75
C ASP A 797 -37.12 -18.12 -44.29
N ASN A 798 -36.11 -18.49 -45.07
CA ASN A 798 -35.18 -19.58 -44.81
C ASN A 798 -33.83 -19.06 -44.32
N HIS A 799 -33.22 -19.79 -43.40
CA HIS A 799 -31.93 -19.38 -42.82
C HIS A 799 -30.92 -20.53 -42.83
N LEU A 800 -29.65 -20.16 -43.01
CA LEU A 800 -28.55 -21.09 -43.03
C LEU A 800 -27.61 -20.81 -41.84
N ILE A 801 -27.25 -21.83 -41.07
CA ILE A 801 -26.25 -21.81 -40.04
C ILE A 801 -25.11 -22.75 -40.43
N VAL A 802 -23.91 -22.23 -40.57
CA VAL A 802 -22.75 -23.02 -40.96
C VAL A 802 -21.70 -23.06 -39.84
N PHE A 803 -21.30 -24.25 -39.48
CA PHE A 803 -20.19 -24.48 -38.53
C PHE A 803 -18.94 -24.84 -39.30
N TYR A 804 -17.83 -24.11 -39.08
CA TYR A 804 -16.56 -24.34 -39.74
C TYR A 804 -15.37 -24.12 -38.81
N ASP A 805 -14.28 -24.90 -38.99
CA ASP A 805 -13.13 -24.89 -38.08
C ASP A 805 -12.22 -23.67 -38.20
N SER A 806 -12.11 -23.11 -39.39
CA SER A 806 -11.09 -22.15 -39.71
C SER A 806 -11.60 -21.06 -40.63
N ALA A 807 -11.40 -19.81 -40.23
CA ALA A 807 -11.77 -18.66 -41.05
C ALA A 807 -11.01 -18.61 -42.39
N SER A 808 -9.71 -19.01 -42.39
CA SER A 808 -8.90 -19.04 -43.60
C SER A 808 -9.34 -20.09 -44.59
N SER A 809 -9.74 -21.25 -44.10
CA SER A 809 -10.28 -22.34 -44.97
C SER A 809 -11.66 -21.97 -45.48
N TRP A 810 -12.53 -21.38 -44.64
CA TRP A 810 -13.83 -20.84 -45.05
C TRP A 810 -13.69 -19.80 -46.17
N GLN A 811 -12.77 -18.85 -46.02
CA GLN A 811 -12.53 -17.82 -47.02
C GLN A 811 -12.12 -18.38 -48.39
N LYS A 812 -11.35 -19.48 -48.43
CA LYS A 812 -10.99 -20.16 -49.69
C LYS A 812 -12.22 -20.77 -50.37
N ILE A 813 -13.04 -21.48 -49.62
CA ILE A 813 -14.29 -22.07 -50.15
C ILE A 813 -15.17 -20.95 -50.71
N TRP A 814 -15.32 -19.87 -49.97
CA TRP A 814 -16.24 -18.80 -50.33
C TRP A 814 -15.81 -17.96 -51.54
N ARG A 815 -14.52 -17.78 -51.76
CA ARG A 815 -14.00 -17.13 -53.00
C ARG A 815 -14.41 -17.84 -54.28
N GLU A 816 -14.66 -19.14 -54.23
CA GLU A 816 -15.09 -19.94 -55.37
C GLU A 816 -16.61 -19.82 -55.63
N VAL A 817 -17.37 -19.37 -54.66
CA VAL A 817 -18.84 -19.31 -54.72
C VAL A 817 -19.38 -17.92 -55.10
N GLY A 818 -18.51 -16.90 -55.24
CA GLY A 818 -18.95 -15.54 -55.61
C GLY A 818 -19.20 -14.61 -54.41
N ASP A 819 -19.99 -13.56 -54.50
CA ASP A 819 -20.15 -12.46 -53.55
C ASP A 819 -20.68 -12.85 -52.14
N GLY A 820 -20.27 -13.97 -51.63
CA GLY A 820 -20.68 -14.51 -50.31
C GLY A 820 -20.37 -13.71 -49.08
N ARG A 821 -19.65 -12.58 -49.18
CA ARG A 821 -19.44 -11.68 -48.03
C ARG A 821 -20.75 -11.15 -47.44
N ASN A 822 -21.79 -11.04 -48.20
CA ASN A 822 -23.07 -10.46 -47.82
C ASN A 822 -24.09 -11.53 -47.35
N MET A 823 -23.72 -12.81 -47.29
CA MET A 823 -24.65 -13.87 -46.89
C MET A 823 -24.73 -14.10 -45.36
N PHE A 824 -23.67 -13.73 -44.61
CA PHE A 824 -23.62 -14.02 -43.20
C PHE A 824 -23.45 -12.71 -42.43
N HIS A 825 -24.51 -12.12 -41.99
CA HIS A 825 -24.49 -10.95 -41.13
C HIS A 825 -24.18 -11.31 -39.69
N HIS A 826 -24.58 -12.51 -39.24
CA HIS A 826 -24.28 -13.01 -37.91
C HIS A 826 -23.01 -13.86 -37.93
N VAL A 827 -21.98 -13.45 -37.21
CA VAL A 827 -20.72 -14.23 -37.09
C VAL A 827 -20.47 -14.55 -35.61
N ILE A 828 -20.31 -15.83 -35.31
CA ILE A 828 -19.92 -16.29 -33.98
C ILE A 828 -18.53 -16.90 -34.06
N GLY A 829 -17.61 -16.35 -33.31
CA GLY A 829 -16.27 -16.87 -33.17
C GLY A 829 -16.07 -17.58 -31.82
N TYR A 830 -15.65 -18.86 -31.86
CA TYR A 830 -15.36 -19.65 -30.65
C TYR A 830 -14.08 -20.47 -30.85
N ASN A 831 -13.10 -20.35 -29.91
CA ASN A 831 -11.84 -21.05 -30.01
C ASN A 831 -11.10 -20.86 -31.36
N ILE A 832 -11.11 -19.66 -31.90
CA ILE A 832 -10.52 -19.37 -33.21
C ILE A 832 -9.00 -19.34 -33.10
N PRO A 833 -8.27 -20.05 -33.98
CA PRO A 833 -6.83 -20.00 -34.01
C PRO A 833 -6.28 -18.58 -34.22
N PRO A 834 -5.12 -18.22 -33.59
CA PRO A 834 -4.52 -16.90 -33.74
C PRO A 834 -4.37 -16.39 -35.17
N GLN A 835 -3.96 -17.25 -36.07
CA GLN A 835 -3.73 -16.93 -37.48
C GLN A 835 -5.04 -16.56 -38.24
N ASP A 836 -6.18 -17.01 -37.78
CA ASP A 836 -7.46 -16.83 -38.46
C ASP A 836 -8.17 -15.51 -38.08
N TRP A 837 -7.73 -14.82 -37.04
CA TRP A 837 -8.30 -13.55 -36.62
C TRP A 837 -8.21 -12.44 -37.66
N ASN A 838 -7.08 -12.36 -38.38
CA ASN A 838 -6.91 -11.40 -39.46
C ASN A 838 -7.82 -11.72 -40.66
N THR A 839 -8.21 -12.98 -40.81
CA THR A 839 -9.11 -13.44 -41.89
C THR A 839 -10.57 -13.13 -41.57
N LEU A 840 -10.95 -13.27 -40.28
CA LEU A 840 -12.28 -12.84 -39.80
C LEU A 840 -12.53 -11.35 -40.04
N SER A 841 -11.51 -10.54 -39.90
CA SER A 841 -11.59 -9.12 -40.21
C SER A 841 -11.89 -8.80 -41.66
N GLN A 842 -11.62 -9.72 -42.57
CA GLN A 842 -11.96 -9.58 -43.99
C GLN A 842 -13.38 -10.07 -44.30
N ILE A 843 -14.00 -10.85 -43.41
CA ILE A 843 -15.37 -11.35 -43.53
C ILE A 843 -16.37 -10.30 -43.01
N SER A 844 -15.97 -9.51 -42.01
CA SER A 844 -16.78 -8.42 -41.47
C SER A 844 -15.90 -7.23 -41.09
N ASP A 845 -16.12 -6.06 -41.66
CA ASP A 845 -15.32 -4.85 -41.41
C ASP A 845 -15.37 -4.41 -39.95
N ASN A 846 -16.39 -4.73 -39.21
CA ASN A 846 -16.63 -4.33 -37.82
C ASN A 846 -15.98 -5.24 -36.78
N VAL A 847 -15.75 -6.50 -37.11
CA VAL A 847 -15.08 -7.50 -36.26
C VAL A 847 -13.58 -7.22 -36.11
N THR A 848 -13.02 -6.39 -36.98
CA THR A 848 -11.60 -6.33 -37.31
C THR A 848 -10.66 -5.85 -36.24
N ARG A 849 -10.96 -4.74 -35.62
CA ARG A 849 -10.01 -4.05 -34.72
C ARG A 849 -10.12 -4.51 -33.29
N ALA A 850 -11.31 -4.90 -32.91
CA ALA A 850 -11.67 -5.28 -31.56
C ALA A 850 -11.16 -6.66 -31.16
N LEU A 851 -11.24 -7.61 -32.08
CA LEU A 851 -10.92 -9.03 -31.83
C LEU A 851 -9.41 -9.34 -31.80
N VAL A 852 -8.61 -8.58 -32.51
CA VAL A 852 -7.14 -8.79 -32.57
C VAL A 852 -6.47 -8.50 -31.23
N LYS A 853 -7.05 -7.63 -30.42
CA LYS A 853 -6.45 -7.18 -29.14
C LYS A 853 -6.90 -7.97 -27.91
N GLN A 854 -7.95 -8.78 -27.98
CA GLN A 854 -8.45 -9.50 -26.80
C GLN A 854 -7.69 -10.81 -26.56
N LYS A 855 -7.25 -10.99 -25.30
CA LYS A 855 -6.69 -12.27 -24.83
C LYS A 855 -7.81 -13.31 -24.79
N ARG A 856 -7.59 -14.44 -25.42
CA ARG A 856 -8.60 -15.44 -25.71
C ARG A 856 -8.82 -16.36 -24.53
N SER A 857 -10.05 -16.51 -24.11
CA SER A 857 -10.48 -17.62 -23.27
C SER A 857 -11.12 -18.68 -24.17
N GLU A 858 -10.71 -19.92 -23.99
CA GLU A 858 -11.30 -21.08 -24.69
C GLU A 858 -12.76 -21.32 -24.32
N LYS A 859 -13.28 -20.62 -23.34
CA LYS A 859 -14.63 -20.77 -22.78
C LYS A 859 -15.59 -19.64 -23.18
N ARG A 860 -15.19 -18.78 -24.12
CA ARG A 860 -15.98 -17.60 -24.53
C ARG A 860 -16.15 -17.54 -26.03
N ALA A 861 -17.33 -17.15 -26.42
CA ALA A 861 -17.70 -16.86 -27.80
C ALA A 861 -17.85 -15.35 -28.01
N ILE A 862 -17.62 -14.92 -29.22
CA ILE A 862 -17.83 -13.56 -29.68
C ILE A 862 -18.85 -13.58 -30.74
N TYR A 863 -19.90 -12.79 -30.58
CA TYR A 863 -20.92 -12.57 -31.56
C TYR A 863 -20.79 -11.18 -32.19
N ALA A 864 -20.77 -11.16 -33.50
CA ALA A 864 -20.71 -9.92 -34.27
C ALA A 864 -21.94 -9.86 -35.19
N TYR A 865 -22.64 -8.74 -35.15
CA TYR A 865 -23.77 -8.42 -36.03
C TYR A 865 -23.77 -6.92 -36.26
N GLU A 866 -23.74 -6.48 -37.51
CA GLU A 866 -23.58 -5.06 -37.87
C GLU A 866 -22.45 -4.40 -37.09
N ASP A 867 -22.73 -3.29 -36.35
CA ASP A 867 -21.78 -2.60 -35.51
C ASP A 867 -21.71 -3.16 -34.07
N GLN A 868 -22.48 -4.20 -33.76
CA GLN A 868 -22.55 -4.80 -32.45
C GLN A 868 -21.53 -5.91 -32.27
N LEU A 869 -20.82 -5.87 -31.16
CA LEU A 869 -19.91 -6.91 -30.73
C LEU A 869 -20.29 -7.33 -29.32
N ILE A 870 -20.73 -8.56 -29.13
CA ILE A 870 -21.16 -9.11 -27.85
C ILE A 870 -20.31 -10.31 -27.52
N MET A 871 -19.68 -10.28 -26.32
CA MET A 871 -19.03 -11.47 -25.77
C MET A 871 -19.99 -12.22 -24.87
N PHE A 872 -19.99 -13.54 -25.00
CA PHE A 872 -20.83 -14.39 -24.17
C PHE A 872 -20.12 -15.70 -23.79
N LYS A 873 -20.58 -16.34 -22.73
CA LYS A 873 -20.19 -17.68 -22.29
C LYS A 873 -21.20 -18.66 -22.79
N PRO A 874 -20.87 -19.54 -23.76
CA PRO A 874 -21.76 -20.62 -24.19
C PRO A 874 -22.05 -21.57 -23.03
N PHE A 875 -23.18 -22.31 -23.14
CA PHE A 875 -23.45 -23.36 -22.18
C PHE A 875 -22.37 -24.46 -22.20
N LYS A 876 -22.02 -24.98 -21.02
CA LYS A 876 -21.15 -26.15 -20.89
C LYS A 876 -21.91 -27.42 -21.34
N ASP A 877 -21.21 -28.32 -22.02
CA ASP A 877 -21.78 -29.63 -22.39
C ASP A 877 -22.13 -30.44 -21.12
N SER A 878 -23.30 -31.13 -21.16
CA SER A 878 -23.79 -31.89 -20.01
C SER A 878 -23.01 -33.17 -19.72
N ASP A 879 -22.20 -33.60 -20.65
CA ASP A 879 -21.42 -34.83 -20.58
C ASP A 879 -20.02 -34.51 -20.03
N GLY A 880 -19.90 -34.29 -18.77
CA GLY A 880 -18.74 -34.08 -17.90
C GLY A 880 -17.34 -34.59 -18.28
N SER A 881 -16.95 -34.52 -19.53
CA SER A 881 -15.54 -34.68 -19.94
C SER A 881 -14.85 -33.31 -19.95
N GLU A 882 -14.04 -33.05 -18.94
CA GLU A 882 -13.03 -32.00 -18.94
C GLU A 882 -11.98 -32.26 -20.01
#